data_b395e08d7fbc82e704b92dc36706ba25
#
_entry.id   b395e08d7fbc82e704b92dc36706ba25
#
_cell.length_a   1.000
_cell.length_b   1.000
_cell.length_c   1.000
_cell.angle_alpha   90.00
_cell.angle_beta   90.00
_cell.angle_gamma   90.00
#
_symmetry.space_group_name_H-M   'P 1'
#
loop_
_entity.id
_entity.type
_entity.pdbx_description
1 polymer ?
#
loop_
_entity_poly.entity_id
_entity_poly.type
_entity_poly.pdbx_seq_one_letter_code
_entity_poly.pdbx_strand_id
1 'polypeptide(L)'
;MGHVVAFLATMALCYVSFMGLVYLLGGHLVKSAILAVAYGIVLFTLAVLLQRLKGCRRHFSRNIEKERITAVLLAMACVFTALPFTHFFTVYSHEREVSATFTEALQEVQEMFVDYEATSEMRIKDYQSRLEKAVRNKKKNSRQYARMGLTKHTEGKVSGGDTLMTDNMVQALRLQLLSPAYMQLRREAQQWLHRAAAGATTRNAFLMGNARVIRTAVGSWQQMMNEAKAVRFYNEATTTPSDTTATVTAHAEAISQRLDQVLTTCSRRAFPTPHSLLLLSICWLALYFPYWLQNRDSKSWERFFPAWMRWHRNVPSAQDVSHVNAVRMSDPRAAAVTTPWMKSASDTFRRRMEKGKGTRDAFVYIAEQLHAGILTKEALIVMLRDDHNLFDADTIEMCLDRGVLTKDELTRDCGIDPQFLSMLGHVPEDVLPREGSITQLPQNTTQFFFWGIPSSGKTCAAGVILRAIQERKVVPHVTIDEHCQGYEYQEILSSIFSGDGHYCILPGRTLVDTNFAIQMTLEDWDHRDHPITLIDMAGELFCSILWQKSGDLNKITEKHLKAQGEFEKIFMAEGADHQKFHVFVIEYGAEDKKHKGFNQDTYMEYGLQYLDQTHVLRDATEGVYVLITKTDQARRNLREGEDLHLHLARYMKTYYPNFLGLLDKYCRDYELCGGKAPDPIPFDIGEVCFNNYCKVSTSRANDMVKIMLARSKGFRKGWLGKVEQWFNH
;
A
#
# COMPACT_ATOMS: atom_id res chain seq x y z
N MET A 1 15.51 -8.56 -1.74
CA MET A 1 16.92 -8.12 -1.63
C MET A 1 17.04 -6.59 -1.64
N GLY A 2 16.49 -5.85 -2.61
CA GLY A 2 16.61 -4.39 -2.69
C GLY A 2 16.19 -3.62 -1.44
N HIS A 3 15.04 -3.96 -0.81
CA HIS A 3 14.60 -3.30 0.43
C HIS A 3 15.53 -3.56 1.62
N VAL A 4 16.13 -4.73 1.69
CA VAL A 4 17.11 -5.04 2.74
C VAL A 4 18.34 -4.13 2.59
N VAL A 5 18.81 -3.95 1.35
CA VAL A 5 19.94 -3.06 1.05
C VAL A 5 19.58 -1.60 1.38
N ALA A 6 18.42 -1.12 0.97
CA ALA A 6 17.95 0.23 1.30
C ALA A 6 17.77 0.43 2.81
N PHE A 7 17.25 -0.58 3.51
CA PHE A 7 17.11 -0.53 4.97
C PHE A 7 18.47 -0.45 5.67
N LEU A 8 19.42 -1.28 5.28
CA LEU A 8 20.79 -1.25 5.83
C LEU A 8 21.48 0.10 5.55
N ALA A 9 21.33 0.64 4.33
CA ALA A 9 21.83 1.96 3.99
C ALA A 9 21.17 3.05 4.84
N THR A 10 19.86 2.99 5.06
CA THR A 10 19.14 3.91 5.93
C THR A 10 19.64 3.83 7.37
N MET A 11 19.86 2.62 7.90
CA MET A 11 20.40 2.42 9.25
C MET A 11 21.80 3.03 9.38
N ALA A 12 22.67 2.83 8.39
CA ALA A 12 24.00 3.42 8.37
C ALA A 12 23.94 4.97 8.33
N LEU A 13 23.09 5.53 7.47
CA LEU A 13 22.86 6.98 7.40
C LEU A 13 22.24 7.54 8.68
N CYS A 14 21.31 6.82 9.32
CA CYS A 14 20.76 7.20 10.62
C CYS A 14 21.84 7.24 11.71
N TYR A 15 22.71 6.23 11.77
CA TYR A 15 23.80 6.19 12.75
C TYR A 15 24.76 7.35 12.56
N VAL A 16 25.21 7.55 11.32
CA VAL A 16 26.12 8.66 10.99
C VAL A 16 25.48 10.02 11.25
N SER A 17 24.20 10.17 10.87
CA SER A 17 23.45 11.40 11.14
C SER A 17 23.24 11.62 12.63
N PHE A 18 22.94 10.57 13.41
CA PHE A 18 22.83 10.65 14.86
C PHE A 18 24.11 11.16 15.50
N MET A 19 25.25 10.53 15.19
CA MET A 19 26.55 10.92 15.72
C MET A 19 26.94 12.37 15.30
N GLY A 20 26.73 12.70 14.03
CA GLY A 20 26.97 14.05 13.52
C GLY A 20 26.08 15.10 14.20
N LEU A 21 24.82 14.78 14.43
CA LEU A 21 23.87 15.65 15.15
C LEU A 21 24.21 15.78 16.64
N VAL A 22 24.74 14.74 17.29
CA VAL A 22 25.22 14.82 18.66
C VAL A 22 26.33 15.87 18.75
N TYR A 23 27.26 15.88 17.81
CA TYR A 23 28.32 16.89 17.76
C TYR A 23 27.77 18.28 17.40
N LEU A 24 26.90 18.37 16.40
CA LEU A 24 26.29 19.64 15.97
C LEU A 24 25.46 20.30 17.08
N LEU A 25 24.68 19.51 17.83
CA LEU A 25 23.81 19.97 18.91
C LEU A 25 24.53 19.99 20.28
N GLY A 26 25.85 19.79 20.27
CA GLY A 26 26.67 19.90 21.46
C GLY A 26 26.36 18.88 22.55
N GLY A 27 26.08 17.60 22.19
CA GLY A 27 25.88 16.51 23.13
C GLY A 27 24.44 16.27 23.59
N HIS A 28 23.44 16.89 22.96
CA HIS A 28 22.02 16.65 23.27
C HIS A 28 21.52 15.34 22.64
N LEU A 29 21.75 14.21 23.30
CA LEU A 29 21.46 12.85 22.80
C LEU A 29 20.01 12.64 22.36
N VAL A 30 19.04 13.02 23.22
CA VAL A 30 17.60 12.78 22.93
C VAL A 30 17.16 13.54 21.69
N LYS A 31 17.51 14.81 21.58
CA LYS A 31 17.18 15.63 20.40
C LYS A 31 17.83 15.07 19.14
N SER A 32 19.10 14.66 19.22
CA SER A 32 19.82 14.06 18.09
C SER A 32 19.23 12.73 17.66
N ALA A 33 18.80 11.89 18.60
CA ALA A 33 18.18 10.60 18.31
C ALA A 33 16.81 10.78 17.62
N ILE A 34 15.97 11.67 18.13
CA ILE A 34 14.64 11.96 17.54
C ILE A 34 14.81 12.46 16.10
N LEU A 35 15.72 13.43 15.89
CA LEU A 35 15.97 13.98 14.56
C LEU A 35 16.54 12.94 13.60
N ALA A 36 17.49 12.12 14.02
CA ALA A 36 18.09 11.08 13.19
C ALA A 36 17.07 9.99 12.80
N VAL A 37 16.25 9.55 13.74
CA VAL A 37 15.19 8.55 13.48
C VAL A 37 14.13 9.12 12.56
N ALA A 38 13.63 10.31 12.82
CA ALA A 38 12.63 10.98 11.96
C ALA A 38 13.17 11.12 10.52
N TYR A 39 14.44 11.52 10.41
CA TYR A 39 15.10 11.66 9.13
C TYR A 39 15.27 10.31 8.41
N GLY A 40 15.65 9.25 9.11
CA GLY A 40 15.73 7.89 8.55
C GLY A 40 14.39 7.37 8.06
N ILE A 41 13.31 7.65 8.79
CA ILE A 41 11.94 7.31 8.36
C ILE A 41 11.63 8.03 7.04
N VAL A 42 11.95 9.31 6.92
CA VAL A 42 11.74 10.08 5.68
C VAL A 42 12.53 9.47 4.51
N LEU A 43 13.82 9.19 4.69
CA LEU A 43 14.67 8.57 3.65
C LEU A 43 14.11 7.22 3.18
N PHE A 44 13.78 6.35 4.13
CA PHE A 44 13.26 5.02 3.81
C PHE A 44 11.89 5.10 3.13
N THR A 45 11.00 5.96 3.63
CA THR A 45 9.68 6.17 3.04
C THR A 45 9.77 6.68 1.61
N LEU A 46 10.65 7.67 1.35
CA LEU A 46 10.87 8.19 0.00
C LEU A 46 11.45 7.11 -0.94
N ALA A 47 12.40 6.29 -0.47
CA ALA A 47 12.98 5.20 -1.26
C ALA A 47 11.93 4.14 -1.61
N VAL A 48 11.07 3.75 -0.67
CA VAL A 48 9.97 2.80 -0.88
C VAL A 48 8.90 3.40 -1.81
N LEU A 49 8.53 4.67 -1.59
CA LEU A 49 7.56 5.37 -2.43
C LEU A 49 8.05 5.47 -3.88
N LEU A 50 9.31 5.84 -4.08
CA LEU A 50 9.93 5.94 -5.40
C LEU A 50 9.89 4.59 -6.14
N GLN A 51 10.15 3.49 -5.44
CA GLN A 51 10.04 2.15 -6.01
C GLN A 51 8.58 1.80 -6.36
N ARG A 52 7.62 2.11 -5.47
CA ARG A 52 6.20 1.88 -5.74
C ARG A 52 5.72 2.64 -6.98
N LEU A 53 6.09 3.91 -7.11
CA LEU A 53 5.73 4.74 -8.25
C LEU A 53 6.27 4.20 -9.57
N LYS A 54 7.50 3.64 -9.58
CA LYS A 54 8.07 2.96 -10.76
C LYS A 54 7.32 1.66 -11.09
N GLY A 55 6.85 0.93 -10.09
CA GLY A 55 6.04 -0.28 -10.25
C GLY A 55 4.61 0.00 -10.76
N CYS A 56 4.14 1.25 -10.70
CA CYS A 56 2.89 1.65 -11.33
C CYS A 56 3.05 1.68 -12.85
N ARG A 57 2.05 1.15 -13.58
CA ARG A 57 2.12 1.04 -15.04
C ARG A 57 2.31 2.39 -15.72
N ARG A 58 2.93 2.35 -16.92
CA ARG A 58 3.22 3.52 -17.79
C ARG A 58 2.02 4.41 -18.09
N HIS A 59 0.80 3.88 -17.98
CA HIS A 59 -0.43 4.52 -18.42
C HIS A 59 -0.89 5.72 -17.59
N PHE A 60 -0.29 5.95 -16.43
CA PHE A 60 -0.64 7.10 -15.60
C PHE A 60 0.44 8.19 -15.71
N SER A 61 0.27 9.14 -16.63
CA SER A 61 1.16 10.29 -16.83
C SER A 61 1.46 11.01 -15.50
N ARG A 62 0.46 11.12 -14.64
CA ARG A 62 0.57 11.74 -13.32
C ARG A 62 1.49 10.96 -12.35
N ASN A 63 1.59 9.64 -12.47
CA ASN A 63 2.51 8.84 -11.66
C ASN A 63 3.97 9.04 -12.08
N ILE A 64 4.23 9.31 -13.37
CA ILE A 64 5.58 9.64 -13.86
C ILE A 64 6.07 10.95 -13.28
N GLU A 65 5.20 11.96 -13.17
CA GLU A 65 5.55 13.24 -12.54
C GLU A 65 5.82 13.06 -11.05
N LYS A 66 4.96 12.32 -10.34
CA LYS A 66 5.17 11.99 -8.92
C LYS A 66 6.46 11.20 -8.72
N GLU A 67 6.78 10.25 -9.60
CA GLU A 67 8.05 9.51 -9.59
C GLU A 67 9.24 10.46 -9.70
N ARG A 68 9.21 11.42 -10.64
CA ARG A 68 10.27 12.42 -10.82
C ARG A 68 10.40 13.32 -9.58
N ILE A 69 9.28 13.84 -9.08
CA ILE A 69 9.26 14.69 -7.87
C ILE A 69 9.84 13.91 -6.67
N THR A 70 9.41 12.66 -6.47
CA THR A 70 9.90 11.82 -5.37
C THR A 70 11.39 11.50 -5.51
N ALA A 71 11.87 11.28 -6.73
CA ALA A 71 13.29 11.06 -6.98
C ALA A 71 14.13 12.31 -6.63
N VAL A 72 13.64 13.50 -7.00
CA VAL A 72 14.29 14.78 -6.64
C VAL A 72 14.23 15.01 -5.13
N LEU A 73 13.11 14.74 -4.47
CA LEU A 73 12.98 14.86 -3.02
C LEU A 73 13.94 13.91 -2.28
N LEU A 74 14.06 12.66 -2.75
CA LEU A 74 15.02 11.71 -2.18
C LEU A 74 16.46 12.19 -2.41
N ALA A 75 16.80 12.70 -3.59
CA ALA A 75 18.12 13.25 -3.87
C ALA A 75 18.43 14.45 -2.96
N MET A 76 17.49 15.38 -2.79
CA MET A 76 17.66 16.51 -1.85
C MET A 76 17.81 16.01 -0.41
N ALA A 77 17.00 15.07 0.02
CA ALA A 77 17.14 14.46 1.33
C ALA A 77 18.52 13.81 1.48
N CYS A 78 19.01 13.06 0.49
CA CYS A 78 20.39 12.53 0.53
C CYS A 78 21.45 13.63 0.70
N VAL A 79 21.33 14.73 -0.01
CA VAL A 79 22.28 15.87 0.12
C VAL A 79 22.25 16.47 1.53
N PHE A 80 21.07 16.56 2.16
CA PHE A 80 20.98 17.03 3.54
C PHE A 80 21.72 16.13 4.56
N THR A 81 21.95 14.84 4.27
CA THR A 81 22.79 13.99 5.12
C THR A 81 24.25 14.43 5.16
N ALA A 82 24.69 15.19 4.17
CA ALA A 82 26.07 15.70 4.14
C ALA A 82 26.35 16.65 5.32
N LEU A 83 25.36 17.40 5.82
CA LEU A 83 25.54 18.32 6.95
C LEU A 83 25.97 17.60 8.24
N PRO A 84 25.21 16.65 8.79
CA PRO A 84 25.66 15.90 9.97
C PRO A 84 26.89 15.02 9.64
N PHE A 85 27.05 14.55 8.41
CA PHE A 85 28.19 13.76 7.99
C PHE A 85 29.49 14.55 8.08
N THR A 86 29.52 15.83 7.71
CA THR A 86 30.72 16.66 7.82
C THR A 86 31.21 16.75 9.28
N HIS A 87 30.30 16.88 10.24
CA HIS A 87 30.68 16.87 11.65
C HIS A 87 31.16 15.50 12.13
N PHE A 88 30.44 14.45 11.79
CA PHE A 88 30.87 13.08 12.10
C PHE A 88 32.28 12.80 11.57
N PHE A 89 32.49 13.14 10.31
CA PHE A 89 33.79 12.88 9.65
C PHE A 89 34.94 13.69 10.27
N THR A 90 34.71 14.98 10.57
CA THR A 90 35.71 15.83 11.20
C THR A 90 36.16 15.27 12.53
N VAL A 91 35.21 14.89 13.38
CA VAL A 91 35.48 14.32 14.70
C VAL A 91 36.17 12.96 14.57
N TYR A 92 35.68 12.11 13.63
CA TYR A 92 36.30 10.80 13.38
C TYR A 92 37.74 10.91 12.85
N SER A 93 38.03 11.87 11.98
CA SER A 93 39.40 12.09 11.47
C SER A 93 40.38 12.57 12.54
N HIS A 94 39.89 13.22 13.60
CA HIS A 94 40.65 13.68 14.76
C HIS A 94 40.47 12.77 15.98
N GLU A 95 40.03 11.53 15.80
CA GLU A 95 39.71 10.60 16.90
C GLU A 95 40.86 10.47 17.91
N ARG A 96 42.07 10.30 17.42
CA ARG A 96 43.27 10.14 18.29
C ARG A 96 43.54 11.38 19.11
N GLU A 97 43.48 12.55 18.50
CA GLU A 97 43.74 13.83 19.14
C GLU A 97 42.66 14.12 20.19
N VAL A 98 41.39 14.01 19.81
CA VAL A 98 40.24 14.26 20.72
C VAL A 98 40.26 13.29 21.90
N SER A 99 40.49 12.00 21.63
CA SER A 99 40.54 10.98 22.68
C SER A 99 41.72 11.18 23.65
N ALA A 100 42.91 11.52 23.11
CA ALA A 100 44.09 11.81 23.92
C ALA A 100 43.86 13.05 24.80
N THR A 101 43.43 14.17 24.20
CA THR A 101 43.19 15.43 24.94
C THR A 101 42.08 15.25 26.01
N PHE A 102 41.06 14.49 25.73
CA PHE A 102 40.00 14.20 26.71
C PHE A 102 40.54 13.31 27.85
N THR A 103 41.32 12.29 27.54
CA THR A 103 41.95 11.42 28.54
C THR A 103 42.93 12.20 29.43
N GLU A 104 43.75 13.06 28.82
CA GLU A 104 44.64 13.98 29.55
C GLU A 104 43.86 14.93 30.48
N ALA A 105 42.74 15.47 30.00
CA ALA A 105 41.84 16.28 30.87
C ALA A 105 41.32 15.51 32.07
N LEU A 106 40.92 14.24 31.89
CA LEU A 106 40.47 13.37 32.98
C LEU A 106 41.60 13.07 33.96
N GLN A 107 42.82 12.85 33.47
CA GLN A 107 43.99 12.64 34.30
C GLN A 107 44.33 13.90 35.12
N GLU A 108 44.31 15.05 34.49
CA GLU A 108 44.52 16.36 35.17
C GLU A 108 43.48 16.60 36.27
N VAL A 109 42.21 16.24 36.09
CA VAL A 109 41.20 16.27 37.16
C VAL A 109 41.61 15.37 38.31
N GLN A 110 42.11 14.19 38.04
CA GLN A 110 42.55 13.27 39.08
C GLN A 110 43.75 13.83 39.84
N GLU A 111 44.71 14.41 39.13
CA GLU A 111 45.89 15.05 39.69
C GLU A 111 45.47 16.26 40.57
N MET A 112 44.53 17.10 40.15
CA MET A 112 44.00 18.19 40.94
C MET A 112 43.49 17.74 42.32
N PHE A 113 42.75 16.61 42.37
CA PHE A 113 42.30 16.04 43.65
C PHE A 113 43.46 15.50 44.51
N VAL A 114 44.42 14.80 43.89
CA VAL A 114 45.58 14.23 44.60
C VAL A 114 46.43 15.34 45.17
N ASP A 115 46.71 16.39 44.41
CA ASP A 115 47.52 17.55 44.88
C ASP A 115 46.79 18.34 45.97
N TYR A 116 45.47 18.47 45.85
CA TYR A 116 44.68 19.08 46.95
C TYR A 116 44.77 18.26 48.23
N GLU A 117 44.63 16.95 48.19
CA GLU A 117 44.76 16.05 49.35
C GLU A 117 46.16 16.10 49.94
N ALA A 118 47.20 15.99 49.08
CA ALA A 118 48.60 16.04 49.50
C ALA A 118 48.94 17.38 50.19
N THR A 119 48.56 18.49 49.58
CA THR A 119 48.79 19.84 50.16
C THR A 119 47.98 20.06 51.42
N SER A 120 46.77 19.56 51.53
CA SER A 120 45.95 19.61 52.71
C SER A 120 46.53 18.81 53.89
N GLU A 121 46.98 17.58 53.60
CA GLU A 121 47.66 16.74 54.61
C GLU A 121 49.00 17.37 55.06
N MET A 122 49.76 17.96 54.16
CA MET A 122 50.98 18.68 54.46
C MET A 122 50.70 19.87 55.43
N ARG A 123 49.67 20.65 55.14
CA ARG A 123 49.20 21.76 55.96
C ARG A 123 48.76 21.28 57.35
N ILE A 124 48.02 20.19 57.43
CA ILE A 124 47.57 19.58 58.69
C ILE A 124 48.82 19.16 59.53
N LYS A 125 49.76 18.47 58.93
CA LYS A 125 50.99 18.02 59.61
C LYS A 125 51.87 19.19 60.11
N ASP A 126 52.02 20.24 59.27
CA ASP A 126 52.75 21.45 59.71
C ASP A 126 52.05 22.16 60.86
N TYR A 127 50.69 22.30 60.77
CA TYR A 127 49.91 22.88 61.84
C TYR A 127 50.03 22.06 63.14
N GLN A 128 49.92 20.75 63.07
CA GLN A 128 50.14 19.84 64.18
C GLN A 128 51.53 20.01 64.80
N SER A 129 52.57 20.03 63.99
CA SER A 129 53.96 20.23 64.46
C SER A 129 54.14 21.56 65.15
N ARG A 130 53.51 22.65 64.72
CA ARG A 130 53.53 23.98 65.34
C ARG A 130 52.81 24.00 66.64
N LEU A 131 51.62 23.35 66.74
CA LEU A 131 50.88 23.20 68.00
C LEU A 131 51.68 22.43 69.06
N GLU A 132 52.26 21.27 68.66
CA GLU A 132 53.09 20.45 69.53
C GLU A 132 54.32 21.20 70.03
N LYS A 133 55.01 21.97 69.13
CA LYS A 133 56.12 22.86 69.57
C LYS A 133 55.66 23.93 70.51
N ALA A 134 54.51 24.55 70.31
CA ALA A 134 53.93 25.57 71.21
C ALA A 134 53.63 24.99 72.60
N VAL A 135 53.05 23.75 72.62
CA VAL A 135 52.77 23.03 73.88
C VAL A 135 54.09 22.66 74.59
N ARG A 136 55.08 22.09 73.89
CA ARG A 136 56.39 21.76 74.50
C ARG A 136 57.12 23.00 75.07
N ASN A 137 57.01 24.16 74.41
CA ASN A 137 57.64 25.41 74.81
C ASN A 137 56.77 26.32 75.69
N LYS A 138 55.66 25.82 76.19
CA LYS A 138 54.65 26.58 77.01
C LYS A 138 55.32 27.40 78.09
N LYS A 139 56.26 26.82 78.83
CA LYS A 139 56.98 27.53 79.90
C LYS A 139 57.96 28.61 79.42
N LYS A 140 58.58 28.37 78.22
CA LYS A 140 59.59 29.28 77.63
C LYS A 140 58.96 30.41 76.80
N ASN A 141 57.87 30.18 76.15
CA ASN A 141 57.20 31.15 75.28
C ASN A 141 55.68 31.14 75.42
N SER A 142 55.19 31.66 76.53
CA SER A 142 53.77 31.75 76.84
C SER A 142 52.96 32.61 75.87
N ARG A 143 53.63 33.60 75.21
CA ARG A 143 53.01 34.45 74.19
C ARG A 143 52.71 33.63 72.91
N GLN A 144 53.57 32.75 72.52
CA GLN A 144 53.38 31.89 71.35
C GLN A 144 52.26 30.85 71.58
N TYR A 145 52.21 30.28 72.83
CA TYR A 145 51.14 29.36 73.22
C TYR A 145 49.79 30.05 73.20
N ALA A 146 49.68 31.27 73.72
CA ALA A 146 48.43 32.07 73.70
C ALA A 146 48.06 32.47 72.23
N ARG A 147 49.05 32.84 71.43
CA ARG A 147 48.81 33.19 70.00
C ARG A 147 48.27 32.02 69.19
N MET A 148 48.59 30.78 69.54
CA MET A 148 48.06 29.59 68.90
C MET A 148 46.64 29.24 69.38
N GLY A 149 45.97 30.06 70.17
CA GLY A 149 44.63 29.86 70.72
C GLY A 149 44.55 28.82 71.80
N LEU A 150 45.69 28.39 72.33
CA LEU A 150 45.81 27.51 73.47
C LEU A 150 45.66 28.36 74.71
N THR A 151 44.46 28.59 75.24
CA THR A 151 44.18 29.40 76.41
C THR A 151 44.67 28.71 77.70
N LYS A 152 45.11 29.50 78.70
CA LYS A 152 45.49 29.02 80.01
C LYS A 152 44.34 28.27 80.66
N HIS A 153 44.22 27.00 80.51
CA HIS A 153 43.57 26.19 81.50
C HIS A 153 44.63 25.34 82.18
N THR A 154 44.86 25.74 83.42
CA THR A 154 45.69 25.11 84.39
C THR A 154 47.20 25.45 84.42
N GLU A 155 47.60 26.09 85.52
CA GLU A 155 49.01 26.27 85.85
C GLU A 155 49.69 24.92 86.15
N GLY A 156 50.72 24.64 85.37
CA GLY A 156 51.81 23.87 85.93
C GLY A 156 52.00 22.41 85.55
N LYS A 157 51.21 21.70 84.82
CA LYS A 157 51.50 20.37 84.37
C LYS A 157 51.04 20.18 82.88
N VAL A 158 51.86 19.56 82.05
CA VAL A 158 51.39 19.04 80.73
C VAL A 158 50.35 17.98 81.06
N SER A 159 49.16 18.47 81.14
CA SER A 159 48.00 17.67 81.46
C SER A 159 47.45 17.12 80.24
N GLY A 160 46.78 15.93 80.23
CA GLY A 160 46.11 15.36 79.08
C GLY A 160 45.13 16.30 78.34
N GLY A 161 44.78 17.44 78.98
CA GLY A 161 43.98 18.50 78.40
C GLY A 161 44.64 19.24 77.22
N ASP A 162 45.97 19.47 77.32
CA ASP A 162 46.74 20.18 76.23
C ASP A 162 46.83 19.30 74.95
N THR A 163 47.05 17.99 75.12
CA THR A 163 47.07 17.04 74.00
C THR A 163 45.68 16.91 73.43
N LEU A 164 44.64 16.79 74.23
CA LEU A 164 43.28 16.68 73.71
C LEU A 164 42.85 17.96 72.96
N MET A 165 43.28 19.16 73.46
CA MET A 165 42.98 20.41 72.73
C MET A 165 43.74 20.55 71.41
N THR A 166 45.00 20.14 71.34
CA THR A 166 45.75 20.13 70.10
C THR A 166 45.15 19.14 69.12
N ASP A 167 44.76 17.94 69.56
CA ASP A 167 44.10 16.95 68.71
C ASP A 167 42.75 17.48 68.20
N ASN A 168 41.92 18.11 69.02
CA ASN A 168 40.67 18.73 68.60
C ASN A 168 40.89 19.85 67.55
N MET A 169 41.93 20.69 67.71
CA MET A 169 42.25 21.76 66.75
C MET A 169 42.75 21.16 65.39
N VAL A 170 43.55 20.12 65.45
CA VAL A 170 44.01 19.39 64.23
C VAL A 170 42.85 18.74 63.57
N GLN A 171 41.97 18.10 64.35
CA GLN A 171 40.75 17.48 63.77
C GLN A 171 39.80 18.52 63.17
N ALA A 172 39.63 19.67 63.76
CA ALA A 172 38.84 20.77 63.25
C ALA A 172 39.39 21.29 61.90
N LEU A 173 40.73 21.46 61.78
CA LEU A 173 41.35 21.79 60.47
C LEU A 173 41.18 20.67 59.44
N ARG A 174 41.34 19.41 59.87
CA ARG A 174 41.15 18.26 59.01
C ARG A 174 39.68 18.19 58.50
N LEU A 175 38.70 18.36 59.39
CA LEU A 175 37.30 18.37 59.02
C LEU A 175 36.94 19.53 58.09
N GLN A 176 37.69 20.61 58.13
CA GLN A 176 37.50 21.73 57.23
C GLN A 176 38.09 21.47 55.83
N LEU A 177 39.36 21.06 55.77
CA LEU A 177 40.05 20.82 54.51
C LEU A 177 39.57 19.54 53.80
N LEU A 178 39.39 18.49 54.61
CA LEU A 178 38.96 17.16 54.15
C LEU A 178 37.57 16.82 54.77
N SER A 179 36.60 17.71 54.54
CA SER A 179 35.25 17.56 55.09
C SER A 179 34.55 16.29 54.62
N PRO A 180 33.59 15.75 55.37
CA PRO A 180 32.78 14.61 54.86
C PRO A 180 32.11 14.89 53.52
N ALA A 181 31.68 16.15 53.27
CA ALA A 181 31.14 16.59 51.99
C ALA A 181 32.20 16.52 50.87
N TYR A 182 33.43 16.95 51.12
CA TYR A 182 34.53 16.77 50.17
C TYR A 182 34.82 15.30 49.87
N MET A 183 34.88 14.46 50.89
CA MET A 183 35.13 13.03 50.74
C MET A 183 34.02 12.29 49.95
N GLN A 184 32.78 12.75 50.12
CA GLN A 184 31.69 12.25 49.30
C GLN A 184 31.85 12.70 47.87
N LEU A 185 32.04 13.98 47.62
CA LEU A 185 32.27 14.56 46.30
C LEU A 185 33.44 13.88 45.56
N ARG A 186 34.56 13.61 46.28
CA ARG A 186 35.70 12.90 45.77
C ARG A 186 35.37 11.49 45.30
N ARG A 187 34.57 10.75 46.07
CA ARG A 187 34.11 9.40 45.69
C ARG A 187 33.18 9.44 44.47
N GLU A 188 32.23 10.35 44.47
CA GLU A 188 31.33 10.54 43.35
C GLU A 188 32.11 10.95 42.08
N ALA A 189 33.04 11.89 42.21
CA ALA A 189 33.91 12.30 41.09
C ALA A 189 34.75 11.12 40.55
N GLN A 190 35.32 10.31 41.43
CA GLN A 190 36.11 9.13 41.00
C GLN A 190 35.26 8.12 40.22
N GLN A 191 34.07 7.77 40.72
CA GLN A 191 33.18 6.84 40.04
C GLN A 191 32.73 7.38 38.67
N TRP A 192 32.51 8.69 38.64
CA TRP A 192 32.07 9.34 37.42
C TRP A 192 33.22 9.44 36.38
N LEU A 193 34.41 9.79 36.79
CA LEU A 193 35.64 9.84 35.97
C LEU A 193 35.98 8.47 35.39
N HIS A 194 35.82 7.41 36.20
CA HIS A 194 36.03 6.02 35.70
C HIS A 194 35.06 5.68 34.58
N ARG A 195 33.77 6.04 34.71
CA ARG A 195 32.79 5.87 33.65
C ARG A 195 33.07 6.70 32.40
N ALA A 196 33.52 7.94 32.59
CA ALA A 196 33.87 8.82 31.49
C ALA A 196 35.13 8.32 30.73
N ALA A 197 36.12 7.79 31.46
CA ALA A 197 37.34 7.23 30.86
C ALA A 197 37.04 5.97 30.03
N ALA A 198 36.12 5.12 30.45
CA ALA A 198 35.70 3.96 29.68
C ALA A 198 35.02 4.35 28.34
N GLY A 199 34.50 5.58 28.21
CA GLY A 199 33.86 6.12 27.04
C GLY A 199 34.64 7.22 26.31
N ALA A 200 35.92 7.33 26.51
CA ALA A 200 36.77 8.40 25.98
C ALA A 200 37.07 8.32 24.47
N THR A 201 36.24 7.65 23.69
CA THR A 201 36.36 7.53 22.23
C THR A 201 35.37 8.39 21.50
N THR A 202 35.72 8.91 20.33
CA THR A 202 34.80 9.70 19.50
C THR A 202 33.58 8.89 19.03
N ARG A 203 33.61 7.56 19.12
CA ARG A 203 32.48 6.66 18.84
C ARG A 203 31.45 6.65 19.96
N ASN A 204 31.81 7.21 21.11
CA ASN A 204 30.85 7.30 22.24
C ASN A 204 30.04 8.60 22.16
N ALA A 205 28.76 8.45 21.97
CA ALA A 205 27.83 9.58 21.91
C ALA A 205 27.81 10.45 23.20
N PHE A 206 28.27 9.92 24.33
CA PHE A 206 28.33 10.63 25.62
C PHE A 206 29.55 11.53 25.78
N LEU A 207 30.57 11.42 24.91
CA LEU A 207 31.84 12.17 25.05
C LEU A 207 31.60 13.69 25.20
N MET A 208 30.80 14.28 24.30
CA MET A 208 30.48 15.71 24.37
C MET A 208 29.70 16.11 25.61
N GLY A 209 28.75 15.27 26.02
CA GLY A 209 27.98 15.47 27.27
C GLY A 209 28.90 15.40 28.49
N ASN A 210 29.77 14.42 28.54
CA ASN A 210 30.76 14.25 29.60
C ASN A 210 31.73 15.44 29.67
N ALA A 211 32.29 15.88 28.55
CA ALA A 211 33.17 17.04 28.52
C ALA A 211 32.54 18.32 29.09
N ARG A 212 31.28 18.59 28.76
CA ARG A 212 30.51 19.72 29.29
C ARG A 212 30.27 19.62 30.81
N VAL A 213 29.85 18.43 31.26
CA VAL A 213 29.56 18.18 32.67
C VAL A 213 30.83 18.37 33.50
N ILE A 214 32.01 17.83 33.04
CA ILE A 214 33.27 18.03 33.72
C ILE A 214 33.64 19.51 33.76
N ARG A 215 33.54 20.22 32.63
CA ARG A 215 33.84 21.64 32.57
C ARG A 215 33.04 22.46 33.57
N THR A 216 31.74 22.16 33.74
CA THR A 216 30.91 22.83 34.72
C THR A 216 31.28 22.41 36.15
N ALA A 217 31.56 21.12 36.36
CA ALA A 217 31.89 20.59 37.69
C ALA A 217 33.25 21.10 38.19
N VAL A 218 34.28 21.24 37.31
CA VAL A 218 35.60 21.74 37.67
C VAL A 218 35.53 23.11 38.33
N GLY A 219 34.69 24.02 37.81
CA GLY A 219 34.50 25.35 38.45
C GLY A 219 33.97 25.25 39.87
N SER A 220 33.00 24.39 40.13
CA SER A 220 32.46 24.19 41.47
C SER A 220 33.46 23.47 42.40
N TRP A 221 34.21 22.50 41.88
CA TRP A 221 35.26 21.83 42.64
C TRP A 221 36.38 22.80 43.05
N GLN A 222 36.86 23.59 42.09
CA GLN A 222 37.86 24.64 42.31
C GLN A 222 37.39 25.63 43.38
N GLN A 223 36.16 26.12 43.27
CA GLN A 223 35.61 27.05 44.24
C GLN A 223 35.57 26.45 45.64
N MET A 224 35.04 25.24 45.84
CA MET A 224 34.98 24.53 47.10
C MET A 224 36.41 24.34 47.71
N MET A 225 37.37 23.87 46.88
CA MET A 225 38.75 23.66 47.36
C MET A 225 39.41 24.96 47.75
N ASN A 226 39.21 26.03 46.98
CA ASN A 226 39.76 27.36 47.31
C ASN A 226 39.10 27.97 48.54
N GLU A 227 37.80 27.86 48.71
CA GLU A 227 37.07 28.30 49.94
C GLU A 227 37.56 27.55 51.17
N ALA A 228 37.72 26.22 51.07
CA ALA A 228 38.23 25.42 52.21
C ALA A 228 39.68 25.79 52.54
N LYS A 229 40.53 26.08 51.56
CA LYS A 229 41.90 26.55 51.81
C LYS A 229 42.03 28.00 52.28
N ALA A 230 41.07 28.88 51.92
CA ALA A 230 41.08 30.28 52.27
C ALA A 230 40.85 30.51 53.79
N VAL A 231 40.21 29.56 54.46
CA VAL A 231 39.95 29.69 55.88
C VAL A 231 41.25 29.53 56.69
N ARG A 232 41.59 30.54 57.43
CA ARG A 232 42.75 30.57 58.34
C ARG A 232 42.37 30.07 59.68
N PHE A 233 43.09 29.10 60.20
CA PHE A 233 42.97 28.62 61.55
C PHE A 233 43.85 29.44 62.49
N TYR A 234 43.52 29.44 63.78
CA TYR A 234 44.19 30.22 64.81
C TYR A 234 45.74 30.22 64.60
N ASN A 235 46.29 31.41 64.32
CA ASN A 235 47.74 31.67 64.25
C ASN A 235 48.54 30.77 63.30
N GLU A 236 47.93 30.26 62.26
CA GLU A 236 48.69 29.79 61.12
C GLU A 236 49.59 30.95 60.60
N ALA A 237 50.86 30.71 60.44
CA ALA A 237 51.78 31.74 59.98
C ALA A 237 51.29 32.30 58.63
N THR A 238 51.44 33.61 58.47
CA THR A 238 50.96 34.41 57.35
C THR A 238 51.69 34.07 55.99
N THR A 239 52.58 33.13 56.03
CA THR A 239 53.47 32.83 54.93
C THR A 239 53.23 31.48 54.34
N THR A 240 52.08 31.20 53.76
CA THR A 240 52.01 30.19 52.71
C THR A 240 50.67 29.63 52.38
N PRO A 241 49.59 30.34 52.13
CA PRO A 241 48.49 29.76 51.39
C PRO A 241 48.47 30.14 49.92
N SER A 242 49.27 31.08 49.43
CA SER A 242 49.22 31.52 48.03
C SER A 242 49.64 30.46 47.03
N ASP A 243 50.63 29.66 47.36
CA ASP A 243 51.14 28.67 46.40
C ASP A 243 50.19 27.47 46.20
N THR A 244 49.43 27.11 47.24
CA THR A 244 48.50 25.96 47.14
C THR A 244 47.17 26.28 46.49
N THR A 245 46.70 27.52 46.55
CA THR A 245 45.55 27.98 45.77
C THR A 245 45.92 28.16 44.32
N ALA A 246 47.17 28.59 44.04
CA ALA A 246 47.67 28.70 42.67
C ALA A 246 47.70 27.35 41.93
N THR A 247 48.07 26.25 42.60
CA THR A 247 48.10 24.92 41.96
C THR A 247 46.71 24.42 41.59
N VAL A 248 45.68 24.53 42.48
CA VAL A 248 44.31 24.13 42.13
C VAL A 248 43.75 24.98 41.01
N THR A 249 44.04 26.27 41.00
CA THR A 249 43.60 27.17 39.93
C THR A 249 44.31 26.81 38.59
N ALA A 250 45.60 26.51 38.62
CA ALA A 250 46.35 26.10 37.42
C ALA A 250 45.81 24.80 36.83
N HIS A 251 45.53 23.79 37.67
CA HIS A 251 44.90 22.55 37.19
C HIS A 251 43.49 22.82 36.60
N ALA A 252 42.66 23.62 37.28
CA ALA A 252 41.32 23.95 36.77
C ALA A 252 41.34 24.68 35.42
N GLU A 253 42.33 25.60 35.25
CA GLU A 253 42.51 26.29 33.97
C GLU A 253 43.00 25.33 32.89
N ALA A 254 43.99 24.45 33.18
CA ALA A 254 44.49 23.44 32.24
C ALA A 254 43.37 22.49 31.82
N ILE A 255 42.53 21.99 32.74
CA ILE A 255 41.40 21.15 32.47
C ILE A 255 40.39 21.86 31.54
N SER A 256 40.07 23.11 31.90
CA SER A 256 39.11 23.91 31.14
C SER A 256 39.60 24.14 29.71
N GLN A 257 40.90 24.46 29.52
CA GLN A 257 41.52 24.68 28.25
C GLN A 257 41.50 23.41 27.36
N ARG A 258 41.87 22.24 27.92
CA ARG A 258 41.83 20.96 27.20
C ARG A 258 40.39 20.57 26.85
N LEU A 259 39.42 20.72 27.75
CA LEU A 259 38.02 20.46 27.46
C LEU A 259 37.45 21.41 26.39
N ASP A 260 37.84 22.69 26.44
CA ASP A 260 37.46 23.65 25.41
C ASP A 260 38.07 23.30 24.04
N GLN A 261 39.30 22.78 24.01
CA GLN A 261 39.91 22.26 22.81
C GLN A 261 39.10 21.06 22.24
N VAL A 262 38.72 20.10 23.10
CA VAL A 262 37.87 18.97 22.71
C VAL A 262 36.53 19.47 22.15
N LEU A 263 35.84 20.37 22.86
CA LEU A 263 34.57 20.90 22.43
C LEU A 263 34.64 21.70 21.14
N THR A 264 35.71 22.51 20.96
CA THR A 264 35.91 23.27 19.73
C THR A 264 36.27 22.40 18.56
N THR A 265 37.11 21.38 18.75
CA THR A 265 37.45 20.39 17.70
C THR A 265 36.20 19.62 17.27
N CYS A 266 35.42 19.17 18.21
CA CYS A 266 34.12 18.48 17.91
C CYS A 266 33.10 19.39 17.21
N SER A 267 33.15 20.70 17.42
CA SER A 267 32.24 21.66 16.79
C SER A 267 32.73 22.18 15.43
N ARG A 268 33.99 21.95 15.07
CA ARG A 268 34.54 22.36 13.77
C ARG A 268 33.89 21.60 12.62
N ARG A 269 33.77 22.30 11.48
CA ARG A 269 33.34 21.72 10.20
C ARG A 269 34.55 21.67 9.30
N ALA A 270 35.02 20.48 8.97
CA ALA A 270 35.99 20.30 7.90
C ALA A 270 35.27 19.79 6.64
N PHE A 271 35.80 20.17 5.49
CA PHE A 271 35.26 19.62 4.23
C PHE A 271 35.67 18.13 4.15
N PRO A 272 34.67 17.22 3.88
CA PRO A 272 34.99 15.79 3.83
C PRO A 272 35.99 15.47 2.74
N THR A 273 36.85 14.51 3.00
CA THR A 273 37.78 14.04 1.96
C THR A 273 37.02 13.35 0.82
N PRO A 274 37.58 13.30 -0.41
CA PRO A 274 36.96 12.62 -1.54
C PRO A 274 36.58 11.16 -1.23
N HIS A 275 37.36 10.44 -0.44
CA HIS A 275 37.12 9.06 -0.06
C HIS A 275 35.87 8.92 0.86
N SER A 276 35.69 9.86 1.79
CA SER A 276 34.53 9.86 2.68
C SER A 276 33.27 10.23 1.95
N LEU A 277 33.30 11.14 0.98
CA LEU A 277 32.21 11.45 0.10
C LEU A 277 31.83 10.26 -0.78
N LEU A 278 32.80 9.47 -1.22
CA LEU A 278 32.55 8.24 -1.96
C LEU A 278 31.78 7.22 -1.12
N LEU A 279 32.14 7.02 0.15
CA LEU A 279 31.40 6.15 1.07
C LEU A 279 29.97 6.63 1.28
N LEU A 280 29.79 7.94 1.46
CA LEU A 280 28.44 8.51 1.58
C LEU A 280 27.63 8.32 0.30
N SER A 281 28.24 8.50 -0.86
CA SER A 281 27.63 8.27 -2.17
C SER A 281 27.19 6.81 -2.37
N ILE A 282 27.98 5.86 -1.89
CA ILE A 282 27.59 4.43 -1.92
C ILE A 282 26.29 4.20 -1.12
N CYS A 283 26.17 4.81 0.07
CA CYS A 283 24.94 4.72 0.86
C CYS A 283 23.75 5.37 0.14
N TRP A 284 23.96 6.51 -0.54
CA TRP A 284 22.92 7.15 -1.35
C TRP A 284 22.49 6.27 -2.52
N LEU A 285 23.47 5.69 -3.24
CA LEU A 285 23.18 4.76 -4.34
C LEU A 285 22.43 3.52 -3.86
N ALA A 286 22.75 3.02 -2.67
CA ALA A 286 22.07 1.88 -2.06
C ALA A 286 20.59 2.18 -1.73
N LEU A 287 20.23 3.43 -1.43
CA LEU A 287 18.82 3.84 -1.27
C LEU A 287 18.04 3.77 -2.59
N TYR A 288 18.69 4.00 -3.74
CA TYR A 288 18.07 3.87 -5.06
C TYR A 288 18.09 2.44 -5.59
N PHE A 289 18.78 1.51 -4.93
CA PHE A 289 18.93 0.13 -5.41
C PHE A 289 17.57 -0.60 -5.60
N PRO A 290 16.58 -0.48 -4.70
CA PRO A 290 15.25 -1.04 -4.93
C PRO A 290 14.58 -0.48 -6.18
N TYR A 291 14.73 0.82 -6.42
CA TYR A 291 14.20 1.48 -7.61
C TYR A 291 14.86 0.96 -8.90
N TRP A 292 16.17 0.72 -8.91
CA TRP A 292 16.84 0.17 -10.09
C TRP A 292 16.49 -1.27 -10.39
N LEU A 293 16.29 -2.09 -9.36
CA LEU A 293 15.87 -3.49 -9.51
C LEU A 293 14.41 -3.64 -9.93
N GLN A 294 13.60 -2.59 -9.75
CA GLN A 294 12.19 -2.63 -10.09
C GLN A 294 12.01 -2.49 -11.59
N ASN A 295 11.50 -3.54 -12.24
CA ASN A 295 10.96 -3.41 -13.58
C ASN A 295 9.66 -2.60 -13.51
N ARG A 296 9.29 -1.90 -14.60
CA ARG A 296 8.02 -1.16 -14.69
C ARG A 296 6.78 -2.09 -14.76
N ASP A 297 6.85 -3.25 -14.12
CA ASP A 297 5.78 -4.25 -14.03
C ASP A 297 5.32 -4.43 -12.59
N SER A 298 4.00 -4.38 -12.38
CA SER A 298 3.35 -4.45 -11.06
C SER A 298 3.57 -5.78 -10.31
N LYS A 299 3.86 -6.87 -11.02
CA LYS A 299 3.98 -8.21 -10.44
C LYS A 299 5.27 -8.45 -9.65
N SER A 300 6.31 -7.66 -9.85
CA SER A 300 7.58 -7.84 -9.13
C SER A 300 7.50 -7.43 -7.66
N TRP A 301 6.56 -6.58 -7.29
CA TRP A 301 6.32 -6.15 -5.91
C TRP A 301 5.73 -7.26 -5.04
N GLU A 302 4.77 -8.02 -5.56
CA GLU A 302 4.10 -9.10 -4.83
C GLU A 302 5.04 -10.25 -4.47
N ARG A 303 6.08 -10.49 -5.26
CA ARG A 303 7.06 -11.55 -5.03
C ARG A 303 8.07 -11.22 -3.93
N PHE A 304 8.21 -9.95 -3.57
CA PHE A 304 9.29 -9.51 -2.70
C PHE A 304 8.98 -9.63 -1.21
N PHE A 305 7.69 -9.55 -0.83
CA PHE A 305 7.30 -9.69 0.58
C PHE A 305 7.01 -11.14 0.96
N PRO A 306 7.40 -11.56 2.18
CA PRO A 306 6.94 -12.82 2.73
C PRO A 306 5.42 -12.93 2.66
N ALA A 307 4.87 -14.12 2.55
CA ALA A 307 3.42 -14.36 2.37
C ALA A 307 2.55 -13.68 3.44
N TRP A 308 3.06 -13.52 4.67
CA TRP A 308 2.39 -12.83 5.78
C TRP A 308 2.40 -11.29 5.69
N MET A 309 3.32 -10.71 4.87
CA MET A 309 3.34 -9.28 4.54
C MET A 309 2.65 -8.96 3.22
N ARG A 310 2.21 -9.97 2.47
CA ARG A 310 1.47 -9.77 1.23
C ARG A 310 0.04 -9.36 1.59
N TRP A 311 -0.22 -8.09 1.57
CA TRP A 311 -1.52 -7.51 1.86
C TRP A 311 -2.52 -7.70 0.71
N HIS A 312 -2.11 -8.34 -0.38
CA HIS A 312 -3.00 -8.76 -1.44
C HIS A 312 -3.10 -10.28 -1.36
N ARG A 313 -4.27 -10.78 -1.00
CA ARG A 313 -4.65 -12.18 -1.20
C ARG A 313 -4.26 -12.56 -2.62
N ASN A 314 -3.70 -13.75 -2.79
CA ASN A 314 -3.64 -14.41 -4.06
C ASN A 314 -5.03 -14.34 -4.67
N VAL A 315 -5.21 -13.46 -5.63
CA VAL A 315 -6.39 -13.52 -6.48
C VAL A 315 -6.20 -14.76 -7.30
N PRO A 316 -7.12 -15.75 -7.19
CA PRO A 316 -7.06 -16.87 -8.07
C PRO A 316 -7.02 -16.31 -9.49
N SER A 317 -6.06 -16.74 -10.30
CA SER A 317 -6.14 -16.51 -11.73
C SER A 317 -7.45 -17.13 -12.22
N ALA A 318 -7.97 -16.73 -13.37
CA ALA A 318 -9.14 -17.40 -13.94
C ALA A 318 -8.94 -18.93 -14.00
N GLN A 319 -7.69 -19.42 -14.03
CA GLN A 319 -7.30 -20.83 -13.92
C GLN A 319 -7.49 -21.42 -12.51
N ASP A 320 -7.22 -20.67 -11.44
CA ASP A 320 -7.36 -21.17 -10.06
C ASP A 320 -8.83 -21.31 -9.64
N VAL A 321 -9.72 -20.49 -10.22
CA VAL A 321 -11.16 -20.57 -9.99
C VAL A 321 -11.75 -21.81 -10.67
N SER A 322 -11.16 -22.27 -11.79
CA SER A 322 -11.64 -23.44 -12.54
C SER A 322 -11.45 -24.75 -11.77
N HIS A 323 -10.37 -24.90 -11.02
CA HIS A 323 -10.08 -26.15 -10.30
C HIS A 323 -10.98 -26.41 -9.10
N VAL A 324 -11.52 -25.38 -8.45
CA VAL A 324 -12.40 -25.54 -7.28
C VAL A 324 -13.82 -25.99 -7.66
N ASN A 325 -14.28 -25.65 -8.86
CA ASN A 325 -15.63 -25.96 -9.32
C ASN A 325 -15.73 -27.26 -10.13
N ALA A 326 -14.62 -27.78 -10.68
CA ALA A 326 -14.62 -29.04 -11.44
C ALA A 326 -14.96 -30.27 -10.60
N VAL A 327 -14.79 -30.22 -9.27
CA VAL A 327 -15.03 -31.34 -8.37
C VAL A 327 -16.51 -31.50 -7.96
N ARG A 328 -17.39 -30.54 -8.27
CA ARG A 328 -18.77 -30.52 -7.73
C ARG A 328 -19.91 -30.85 -8.71
N MET A 329 -19.65 -31.09 -10.00
CA MET A 329 -20.72 -31.35 -10.95
C MET A 329 -20.40 -32.52 -11.89
N SER A 330 -20.41 -33.72 -11.35
CA SER A 330 -20.65 -34.94 -12.10
C SER A 330 -22.04 -35.48 -11.74
N ASP A 331 -23.06 -35.00 -12.42
CA ASP A 331 -24.38 -35.64 -12.38
C ASP A 331 -24.54 -36.52 -13.63
N PRO A 332 -24.68 -37.83 -13.49
CA PRO A 332 -24.60 -38.77 -14.60
C PRO A 332 -25.87 -38.92 -15.45
N ARG A 333 -26.83 -38.01 -15.38
CA ARG A 333 -28.15 -38.18 -15.99
C ARG A 333 -28.40 -37.49 -17.35
N ALA A 334 -27.40 -36.85 -17.95
CA ALA A 334 -27.60 -36.11 -19.21
C ALA A 334 -26.84 -36.72 -20.41
N ALA A 335 -26.98 -38.00 -20.66
CA ALA A 335 -26.56 -38.60 -21.92
C ALA A 335 -27.78 -39.19 -22.62
N ALA A 336 -28.65 -38.34 -23.15
CA ALA A 336 -29.63 -38.74 -24.16
C ALA A 336 -29.01 -38.59 -25.55
N VAL A 337 -28.86 -39.68 -26.24
CA VAL A 337 -28.35 -39.77 -27.60
C VAL A 337 -29.25 -39.02 -28.58
N THR A 338 -28.90 -37.79 -28.93
CA THR A 338 -29.56 -37.06 -30.03
C THR A 338 -29.06 -37.59 -31.36
N THR A 339 -29.96 -38.03 -32.21
CA THR A 339 -29.65 -38.51 -33.56
C THR A 339 -29.15 -37.33 -34.42
N PRO A 340 -28.16 -37.56 -35.35
CA PRO A 340 -27.57 -36.47 -36.15
C PRO A 340 -28.56 -35.66 -36.99
N TRP A 341 -29.67 -36.24 -37.40
CA TRP A 341 -30.71 -35.54 -38.18
C TRP A 341 -31.54 -34.56 -37.30
N MET A 342 -31.73 -34.82 -36.02
CA MET A 342 -32.41 -33.91 -35.10
C MET A 342 -31.60 -32.66 -34.83
N LYS A 343 -30.28 -32.76 -34.74
CA LYS A 343 -29.40 -31.59 -34.67
C LYS A 343 -29.50 -30.74 -35.94
N SER A 344 -29.46 -31.39 -37.12
CA SER A 344 -29.59 -30.70 -38.41
C SER A 344 -31.00 -30.04 -38.58
N ALA A 345 -32.04 -30.68 -38.13
CA ALA A 345 -33.40 -30.11 -38.17
C ALA A 345 -33.53 -28.91 -37.20
N SER A 346 -32.99 -29.01 -35.99
CA SER A 346 -32.95 -27.92 -35.00
C SER A 346 -32.11 -26.73 -35.51
N ASP A 347 -30.96 -26.98 -36.10
CA ASP A 347 -30.11 -25.92 -36.65
C ASP A 347 -30.77 -25.26 -37.89
N THR A 348 -31.43 -26.03 -38.71
CA THR A 348 -32.19 -25.51 -39.87
C THR A 348 -33.38 -24.68 -39.41
N PHE A 349 -34.04 -25.13 -38.36
CA PHE A 349 -35.18 -24.44 -37.77
C PHE A 349 -34.73 -23.13 -37.12
N ARG A 350 -33.65 -23.17 -36.32
CA ARG A 350 -33.06 -21.98 -35.71
C ARG A 350 -32.60 -20.95 -36.76
N ARG A 351 -31.94 -21.36 -37.83
CA ARG A 351 -31.54 -20.49 -38.94
C ARG A 351 -32.73 -19.86 -39.68
N ARG A 352 -33.86 -20.56 -39.79
CA ARG A 352 -35.08 -19.99 -40.40
C ARG A 352 -35.77 -19.03 -39.46
N MET A 353 -35.81 -19.31 -38.15
CA MET A 353 -36.32 -18.41 -37.11
C MET A 353 -35.52 -17.10 -37.05
N GLU A 354 -34.22 -17.15 -37.17
CA GLU A 354 -33.34 -15.97 -37.25
C GLU A 354 -33.58 -15.12 -38.50
N LYS A 355 -34.10 -15.71 -39.55
CA LYS A 355 -34.51 -15.02 -40.80
C LYS A 355 -35.93 -14.52 -40.80
N GLY A 356 -36.77 -15.00 -39.87
CA GLY A 356 -38.18 -14.63 -39.71
C GLY A 356 -38.40 -13.29 -39.01
N LYS A 357 -39.48 -12.62 -39.34
CA LYS A 357 -39.80 -11.29 -38.82
C LYS A 357 -40.79 -11.34 -37.62
N GLY A 358 -40.48 -12.08 -36.58
CA GLY A 358 -41.26 -12.04 -35.34
C GLY A 358 -41.99 -13.32 -34.94
N THR A 359 -42.50 -13.36 -33.73
CA THR A 359 -43.15 -14.49 -33.06
C THR A 359 -44.27 -15.18 -33.85
N ARG A 360 -45.03 -14.37 -34.55
CA ARG A 360 -46.15 -14.88 -35.38
C ARG A 360 -45.71 -15.75 -36.52
N ASP A 361 -44.58 -15.38 -37.12
CA ASP A 361 -43.96 -16.14 -38.25
C ASP A 361 -43.41 -17.48 -37.78
N ALA A 362 -42.88 -17.54 -36.56
CA ALA A 362 -42.37 -18.75 -35.92
C ALA A 362 -43.50 -19.79 -35.72
N PHE A 363 -44.62 -19.37 -35.12
CA PHE A 363 -45.74 -20.23 -34.91
C PHE A 363 -46.34 -20.71 -36.22
N VAL A 364 -46.53 -19.82 -37.20
CA VAL A 364 -47.03 -20.17 -38.54
C VAL A 364 -46.14 -21.24 -39.18
N TYR A 365 -44.80 -21.06 -39.10
CA TYR A 365 -43.87 -22.05 -39.63
C TYR A 365 -44.00 -23.42 -38.91
N ILE A 366 -44.10 -23.47 -37.59
CA ILE A 366 -44.31 -24.71 -36.83
C ILE A 366 -45.62 -25.39 -37.31
N ALA A 367 -46.69 -24.62 -37.37
CA ALA A 367 -48.02 -25.14 -37.79
C ALA A 367 -47.98 -25.70 -39.23
N GLU A 368 -47.34 -25.01 -40.16
CA GLU A 368 -47.15 -25.48 -41.55
C GLU A 368 -46.30 -26.78 -41.62
N GLN A 369 -45.24 -26.89 -40.86
CA GLN A 369 -44.39 -28.07 -40.82
C GLN A 369 -45.09 -29.29 -40.21
N LEU A 370 -45.88 -29.05 -39.13
CA LEU A 370 -46.70 -30.08 -38.52
C LEU A 370 -47.83 -30.55 -39.47
N HIS A 371 -48.48 -29.61 -40.15
CA HIS A 371 -49.54 -29.92 -41.11
C HIS A 371 -49.03 -30.66 -42.35
N ALA A 372 -47.84 -30.33 -42.80
CA ALA A 372 -47.13 -31.00 -43.89
C ALA A 372 -46.57 -32.38 -43.51
N GLY A 373 -46.65 -32.80 -42.26
CA GLY A 373 -46.10 -34.05 -41.74
C GLY A 373 -44.57 -34.11 -41.77
N ILE A 374 -43.92 -32.97 -41.98
CA ILE A 374 -42.42 -32.85 -42.00
C ILE A 374 -41.89 -32.80 -40.56
N LEU A 375 -42.61 -32.15 -39.65
CA LEU A 375 -42.34 -32.10 -38.21
C LEU A 375 -43.41 -32.94 -37.47
N THR A 376 -42.98 -33.81 -36.57
CA THR A 376 -43.94 -34.51 -35.68
C THR A 376 -43.97 -33.82 -34.32
N LYS A 377 -45.05 -34.02 -33.58
CA LYS A 377 -45.19 -33.45 -32.22
C LYS A 377 -44.12 -33.97 -31.29
N GLU A 378 -43.79 -35.27 -31.40
CA GLU A 378 -42.73 -35.92 -30.62
C GLU A 378 -41.35 -35.31 -30.92
N ALA A 379 -41.06 -35.03 -32.22
CA ALA A 379 -39.82 -34.37 -32.63
C ALA A 379 -39.75 -32.95 -32.05
N LEU A 380 -40.85 -32.21 -32.04
CA LEU A 380 -40.92 -30.88 -31.43
C LEU A 380 -40.67 -30.92 -29.92
N ILE A 381 -41.25 -31.88 -29.19
CA ILE A 381 -41.00 -32.09 -27.75
C ILE A 381 -39.54 -32.42 -27.49
N VAL A 382 -38.88 -33.28 -28.26
CA VAL A 382 -37.46 -33.62 -28.13
C VAL A 382 -36.63 -32.38 -28.36
N MET A 383 -36.92 -31.57 -29.38
CA MET A 383 -36.19 -30.34 -29.66
C MET A 383 -36.32 -29.32 -28.52
N LEU A 384 -37.48 -29.17 -27.93
CA LEU A 384 -37.72 -28.29 -26.78
C LEU A 384 -37.05 -28.82 -25.51
N ARG A 385 -37.01 -30.13 -25.31
CA ARG A 385 -36.26 -30.77 -24.22
C ARG A 385 -34.76 -30.50 -24.32
N ASP A 386 -34.22 -30.58 -25.54
CA ASP A 386 -32.81 -30.39 -25.79
C ASP A 386 -32.41 -28.88 -25.73
N ASP A 387 -33.33 -27.97 -26.08
CA ASP A 387 -33.13 -26.53 -26.02
C ASP A 387 -34.40 -25.77 -25.59
N HIS A 388 -34.54 -25.43 -24.30
CA HIS A 388 -35.66 -24.67 -23.76
C HIS A 388 -35.75 -23.23 -24.30
N ASN A 389 -34.72 -22.76 -25.01
CA ASN A 389 -34.68 -21.45 -25.63
C ASN A 389 -34.85 -21.50 -27.17
N LEU A 390 -35.35 -22.64 -27.70
CA LEU A 390 -35.60 -22.79 -29.13
C LEU A 390 -36.63 -21.81 -29.64
N PHE A 391 -37.67 -21.50 -28.79
CA PHE A 391 -38.69 -20.52 -29.04
C PHE A 391 -38.75 -19.48 -27.92
N ASP A 392 -39.30 -18.32 -28.25
CA ASP A 392 -39.66 -17.29 -27.27
C ASP A 392 -40.97 -17.62 -26.57
N ALA A 393 -41.23 -16.90 -25.46
CA ALA A 393 -42.41 -17.09 -24.63
C ALA A 393 -43.73 -16.95 -25.42
N ASP A 394 -43.80 -15.96 -26.33
CA ASP A 394 -44.98 -15.69 -27.12
C ASP A 394 -45.30 -16.86 -28.10
N THR A 395 -44.27 -17.45 -28.70
CA THR A 395 -44.41 -18.63 -29.58
C THR A 395 -44.93 -19.83 -28.80
N ILE A 396 -44.44 -20.08 -27.60
CA ILE A 396 -44.93 -21.16 -26.72
C ILE A 396 -46.35 -20.90 -26.29
N GLU A 397 -46.73 -19.67 -25.93
CA GLU A 397 -48.08 -19.28 -25.58
C GLU A 397 -49.03 -19.57 -26.74
N MET A 398 -48.69 -19.17 -27.97
CA MET A 398 -49.47 -19.50 -29.17
C MET A 398 -49.59 -21.02 -29.40
N CYS A 399 -48.53 -21.80 -29.11
CA CYS A 399 -48.58 -23.26 -29.22
C CYS A 399 -49.54 -23.88 -28.20
N LEU A 400 -49.59 -23.32 -26.98
CA LEU A 400 -50.54 -23.74 -25.93
C LEU A 400 -51.97 -23.36 -26.27
N ASP A 401 -52.22 -22.12 -26.69
CA ASP A 401 -53.55 -21.62 -27.03
C ASP A 401 -54.17 -22.36 -28.22
N ARG A 402 -53.37 -22.81 -29.17
CA ARG A 402 -53.80 -23.56 -30.34
C ARG A 402 -53.76 -25.06 -30.14
N GLY A 403 -53.42 -25.55 -28.94
CA GLY A 403 -53.43 -26.97 -28.61
C GLY A 403 -52.34 -27.80 -29.30
N VAL A 404 -51.29 -27.14 -29.87
CA VAL A 404 -50.13 -27.81 -30.44
C VAL A 404 -49.31 -28.50 -29.35
N LEU A 405 -49.15 -27.85 -28.20
CA LEU A 405 -48.48 -28.35 -27.02
C LEU A 405 -49.42 -28.19 -25.79
N THR A 406 -49.22 -29.00 -24.78
CA THR A 406 -49.92 -28.88 -23.47
C THR A 406 -48.92 -28.56 -22.36
N LYS A 407 -49.38 -27.95 -21.28
CA LYS A 407 -48.53 -27.65 -20.10
C LYS A 407 -47.93 -28.92 -19.50
N ASP A 408 -48.69 -30.02 -19.50
CA ASP A 408 -48.21 -31.32 -19.00
C ASP A 408 -47.04 -31.89 -19.85
N GLU A 409 -47.14 -31.79 -21.17
CA GLU A 409 -46.06 -32.20 -22.09
C GLU A 409 -44.79 -31.33 -21.87
N LEU A 410 -44.98 -30.00 -21.74
CA LEU A 410 -43.85 -29.10 -21.47
C LEU A 410 -43.18 -29.42 -20.14
N THR A 411 -43.93 -29.78 -19.12
CA THR A 411 -43.39 -30.10 -17.80
C THR A 411 -42.78 -31.50 -17.75
N ARG A 412 -43.52 -32.54 -18.21
CA ARG A 412 -43.09 -33.94 -18.04
C ARG A 412 -42.14 -34.38 -19.13
N ASP A 413 -42.43 -34.03 -20.37
CA ASP A 413 -41.69 -34.58 -21.54
C ASP A 413 -40.55 -33.66 -21.95
N CYS A 414 -40.71 -32.33 -21.85
CA CYS A 414 -39.63 -31.37 -22.09
C CYS A 414 -38.79 -31.06 -20.85
N GLY A 415 -39.29 -31.35 -19.62
CA GLY A 415 -38.56 -31.09 -18.37
C GLY A 415 -38.50 -29.62 -17.99
N ILE A 416 -39.44 -28.80 -18.46
CA ILE A 416 -39.51 -27.38 -18.14
C ILE A 416 -40.12 -27.19 -16.76
N ASP A 417 -39.49 -26.37 -15.92
CA ASP A 417 -39.97 -26.05 -14.59
C ASP A 417 -41.35 -25.37 -14.67
N PRO A 418 -42.38 -25.87 -13.96
CA PRO A 418 -43.75 -25.31 -13.95
C PRO A 418 -43.82 -23.82 -13.63
N GLN A 419 -42.86 -23.30 -12.89
CA GLN A 419 -42.77 -21.87 -12.56
C GLN A 419 -42.57 -21.00 -13.82
N PHE A 420 -41.78 -21.45 -14.81
CA PHE A 420 -41.65 -20.75 -16.08
C PHE A 420 -42.98 -20.73 -16.84
N LEU A 421 -43.76 -21.82 -16.78
CA LEU A 421 -45.07 -21.89 -17.44
C LEU A 421 -46.11 -21.00 -16.76
N SER A 422 -45.95 -20.71 -15.48
CA SER A 422 -46.80 -19.77 -14.76
C SER A 422 -46.52 -18.30 -15.11
N MET A 423 -45.35 -18.02 -15.66
CA MET A 423 -44.95 -16.67 -16.07
C MET A 423 -45.38 -16.33 -17.51
N LEU A 424 -45.85 -17.31 -18.29
CA LEU A 424 -46.35 -17.06 -19.65
C LEU A 424 -47.47 -16.02 -19.63
N GLY A 425 -47.49 -15.14 -20.63
CA GLY A 425 -48.41 -14.01 -20.72
C GLY A 425 -47.98 -12.76 -19.94
N HIS A 426 -46.92 -12.85 -19.11
CA HIS A 426 -46.33 -11.69 -18.50
C HIS A 426 -45.29 -11.11 -19.45
N VAL A 427 -45.62 -9.99 -20.06
CA VAL A 427 -44.70 -9.26 -20.96
C VAL A 427 -43.68 -8.49 -20.09
N PRO A 428 -42.40 -8.43 -20.47
CA PRO A 428 -41.48 -7.52 -19.82
C PRO A 428 -42.04 -6.10 -19.96
N GLU A 429 -42.35 -5.45 -18.87
CA GLU A 429 -42.59 -4.03 -18.90
C GLU A 429 -41.29 -3.37 -19.40
N ASP A 430 -41.39 -2.32 -20.22
CA ASP A 430 -40.25 -1.47 -20.60
C ASP A 430 -39.79 -0.70 -19.36
N VAL A 431 -39.20 -1.43 -18.41
CA VAL A 431 -38.85 -0.93 -17.08
C VAL A 431 -37.54 -0.17 -17.11
N LEU A 432 -36.68 -0.45 -18.13
CA LEU A 432 -35.41 0.24 -18.23
C LEU A 432 -35.59 1.70 -18.63
N PRO A 433 -34.87 2.65 -18.01
CA PRO A 433 -34.95 4.05 -18.38
C PRO A 433 -34.71 4.24 -19.88
N ARG A 434 -35.51 5.06 -20.51
CA ARG A 434 -35.44 5.31 -21.96
C ARG A 434 -34.37 6.33 -22.34
N GLU A 435 -33.89 7.09 -21.38
CA GLU A 435 -32.85 8.11 -21.54
C GLU A 435 -31.83 7.98 -20.41
N GLY A 436 -30.56 8.03 -20.72
CA GLY A 436 -29.48 8.03 -19.77
C GLY A 436 -28.19 8.42 -20.46
N SER A 437 -27.66 9.57 -20.11
CA SER A 437 -26.34 10.01 -20.61
C SER A 437 -25.37 10.15 -19.44
N ILE A 438 -24.17 9.61 -19.58
CA ILE A 438 -23.10 9.78 -18.61
C ILE A 438 -22.52 11.17 -18.84
N THR A 439 -22.67 12.08 -17.86
CA THR A 439 -22.13 13.45 -17.97
C THR A 439 -20.74 13.58 -17.35
N GLN A 440 -20.44 12.83 -16.31
CA GLN A 440 -19.14 12.80 -15.65
C GLN A 440 -18.87 11.41 -15.09
N LEU A 441 -17.59 11.01 -15.15
CA LEU A 441 -17.12 9.84 -14.41
C LEU A 441 -16.48 10.29 -13.09
N PRO A 442 -16.71 9.58 -11.99
CA PRO A 442 -16.13 9.93 -10.71
C PRO A 442 -14.61 9.80 -10.77
N GLN A 443 -13.92 10.73 -10.13
CA GLN A 443 -12.47 10.65 -10.00
C GLN A 443 -12.07 9.53 -9.04
N ASN A 444 -10.91 8.94 -9.27
CA ASN A 444 -10.29 7.97 -8.36
C ASN A 444 -11.06 6.66 -8.20
N THR A 445 -11.76 6.22 -9.23
CA THR A 445 -12.46 4.93 -9.24
C THR A 445 -11.84 3.95 -10.23
N THR A 446 -12.01 2.67 -9.97
CA THR A 446 -11.71 1.62 -10.92
C THR A 446 -12.91 1.42 -11.83
N GLN A 447 -12.74 1.65 -13.11
CA GLN A 447 -13.81 1.65 -14.10
C GLN A 447 -13.82 0.36 -14.92
N PHE A 448 -14.98 -0.30 -15.00
CA PHE A 448 -15.20 -1.49 -15.80
C PHE A 448 -16.17 -1.18 -16.94
N PHE A 449 -15.66 -1.15 -18.17
CA PHE A 449 -16.43 -0.88 -19.38
C PHE A 449 -16.89 -2.20 -20.01
N PHE A 450 -18.19 -2.40 -20.17
CA PHE A 450 -18.76 -3.58 -20.83
C PHE A 450 -18.99 -3.30 -22.31
N TRP A 451 -18.18 -3.93 -23.17
CA TRP A 451 -18.24 -3.81 -24.63
C TRP A 451 -18.94 -5.00 -25.24
N GLY A 452 -19.80 -4.80 -26.21
CA GLY A 452 -20.45 -5.91 -26.92
C GLY A 452 -21.63 -5.47 -27.78
N ILE A 453 -21.99 -6.30 -28.74
CA ILE A 453 -23.12 -6.06 -29.63
C ILE A 453 -24.47 -6.08 -28.88
N PRO A 454 -25.56 -5.58 -29.47
CA PRO A 454 -26.90 -5.73 -28.91
C PRO A 454 -27.22 -7.20 -28.63
N SER A 455 -27.91 -7.46 -27.51
CA SER A 455 -28.33 -8.79 -27.05
C SER A 455 -27.18 -9.75 -26.68
N SER A 456 -25.94 -9.27 -26.53
CA SER A 456 -24.83 -10.10 -26.03
C SER A 456 -24.90 -10.40 -24.52
N GLY A 457 -25.91 -9.91 -23.81
CA GLY A 457 -26.11 -10.17 -22.37
C GLY A 457 -25.40 -9.21 -21.42
N LYS A 458 -24.88 -8.06 -21.89
CA LYS A 458 -24.18 -7.05 -21.05
C LYS A 458 -25.02 -6.59 -19.86
N THR A 459 -26.22 -6.11 -20.13
CA THR A 459 -27.13 -5.57 -19.11
C THR A 459 -27.54 -6.65 -18.10
N CYS A 460 -27.80 -7.88 -18.57
CA CYS A 460 -28.08 -9.02 -17.69
C CYS A 460 -26.84 -9.36 -16.83
N ALA A 461 -25.63 -9.34 -17.41
CA ALA A 461 -24.41 -9.57 -16.67
C ALA A 461 -24.18 -8.50 -15.61
N ALA A 462 -24.37 -7.22 -15.95
CA ALA A 462 -24.28 -6.11 -15.00
C ALA A 462 -25.29 -6.26 -13.85
N GLY A 463 -26.57 -6.60 -14.18
CA GLY A 463 -27.63 -6.78 -13.18
C GLY A 463 -27.33 -7.92 -12.21
N VAL A 464 -26.88 -9.08 -12.70
CA VAL A 464 -26.55 -10.22 -11.83
C VAL A 464 -25.26 -9.97 -11.02
N ILE A 465 -24.30 -9.23 -11.57
CA ILE A 465 -23.10 -8.79 -10.82
C ILE A 465 -23.52 -7.87 -9.67
N LEU A 466 -24.38 -6.87 -9.92
CA LEU A 466 -24.92 -5.99 -8.89
C LEU A 466 -25.65 -6.78 -7.80
N ARG A 467 -26.44 -7.77 -8.22
CA ARG A 467 -27.13 -8.64 -7.27
C ARG A 467 -26.17 -9.48 -6.43
N ALA A 468 -25.15 -10.07 -7.05
CA ALA A 468 -24.10 -10.83 -6.35
C ALA A 468 -23.35 -9.97 -5.31
N ILE A 469 -23.12 -8.69 -5.61
CA ILE A 469 -22.54 -7.73 -4.67
C ILE A 469 -23.50 -7.50 -3.48
N GLN A 470 -24.80 -7.29 -3.74
CA GLN A 470 -25.79 -7.05 -2.70
C GLN A 470 -26.05 -8.27 -1.81
N GLU A 471 -25.87 -9.48 -2.31
CA GLU A 471 -25.97 -10.72 -1.52
C GLU A 471 -24.86 -10.89 -0.49
N ARG A 472 -23.83 -10.07 -0.53
CA ARG A 472 -22.72 -10.01 0.45
C ARG A 472 -21.97 -11.35 0.63
N LYS A 473 -21.99 -12.22 -0.37
CA LYS A 473 -21.26 -13.50 -0.33
C LYS A 473 -19.76 -13.32 -0.52
N VAL A 474 -19.36 -12.29 -1.29
CA VAL A 474 -17.96 -11.99 -1.62
C VAL A 474 -17.47 -10.73 -0.92
N VAL A 475 -18.33 -9.74 -0.77
CA VAL A 475 -18.05 -8.46 -0.10
C VAL A 475 -18.90 -8.34 1.16
N PRO A 476 -18.38 -7.96 2.32
CA PRO A 476 -19.15 -7.81 3.54
C PRO A 476 -20.08 -6.59 3.49
N HIS A 477 -19.64 -5.51 2.81
CA HIS A 477 -20.41 -4.28 2.71
C HIS A 477 -20.29 -3.62 1.35
N VAL A 478 -21.35 -2.96 0.90
CA VAL A 478 -21.40 -2.15 -0.31
C VAL A 478 -22.12 -0.85 0.00
N THR A 479 -21.55 0.26 -0.46
CA THR A 479 -22.19 1.57 -0.47
C THR A 479 -22.38 2.00 -1.92
N ILE A 480 -23.60 2.31 -2.31
CA ILE A 480 -23.94 2.81 -3.64
C ILE A 480 -24.16 4.32 -3.51
N ASP A 481 -23.64 5.08 -4.45
CA ASP A 481 -23.83 6.53 -4.47
C ASP A 481 -25.22 6.87 -4.98
N GLU A 482 -26.10 7.29 -4.07
CA GLU A 482 -27.50 7.67 -4.36
C GLU A 482 -27.61 8.90 -5.28
N HIS A 483 -26.55 9.68 -5.40
CA HIS A 483 -26.49 10.87 -6.26
C HIS A 483 -25.90 10.59 -7.63
N CYS A 484 -25.43 9.36 -7.90
CA CYS A 484 -24.91 9.01 -9.20
C CYS A 484 -26.02 8.84 -10.23
N GLN A 485 -25.72 9.15 -11.48
CA GLN A 485 -26.68 9.04 -12.60
C GLN A 485 -27.18 7.60 -12.85
N GLY A 486 -26.42 6.60 -12.42
CA GLY A 486 -26.77 5.20 -12.54
C GLY A 486 -27.57 4.63 -11.37
N TYR A 487 -27.91 5.42 -10.36
CA TYR A 487 -28.58 4.91 -9.15
C TYR A 487 -29.98 4.31 -9.46
N GLU A 488 -30.83 5.07 -10.16
CA GLU A 488 -32.15 4.58 -10.55
C GLU A 488 -32.07 3.33 -11.44
N TYR A 489 -31.13 3.32 -12.37
CA TYR A 489 -30.88 2.18 -13.23
C TYR A 489 -30.41 0.94 -12.42
N GLN A 490 -29.56 1.13 -11.45
CA GLN A 490 -29.08 0.08 -10.55
C GLN A 490 -30.25 -0.48 -9.71
N GLU A 491 -31.14 0.37 -9.17
CA GLU A 491 -32.33 -0.04 -8.42
C GLU A 491 -33.25 -0.92 -9.28
N ILE A 492 -33.49 -0.50 -10.52
CA ILE A 492 -34.30 -1.26 -11.48
C ILE A 492 -33.64 -2.63 -11.76
N LEU A 493 -32.35 -2.67 -12.08
CA LEU A 493 -31.67 -3.94 -12.33
C LEU A 493 -31.68 -4.85 -11.10
N SER A 494 -31.49 -4.30 -9.92
CA SER A 494 -31.54 -5.06 -8.66
C SER A 494 -32.94 -5.60 -8.35
N SER A 495 -33.99 -4.91 -8.76
CA SER A 495 -35.36 -5.37 -8.62
C SER A 495 -35.69 -6.52 -9.59
N ILE A 496 -35.18 -6.44 -10.82
CA ILE A 496 -35.32 -7.51 -11.81
C ILE A 496 -34.62 -8.79 -11.34
N PHE A 497 -33.35 -8.69 -10.98
CA PHE A 497 -32.56 -9.82 -10.51
C PHE A 497 -32.62 -9.97 -9.00
N SER A 498 -33.79 -10.27 -8.46
CA SER A 498 -34.15 -10.15 -7.04
C SER A 498 -33.44 -11.15 -6.09
N GLY A 499 -32.73 -12.16 -6.58
CA GLY A 499 -31.93 -13.07 -5.74
C GLY A 499 -31.57 -14.39 -6.40
N ASP A 500 -30.60 -15.08 -5.78
CA ASP A 500 -30.17 -16.42 -6.18
C ASP A 500 -31.34 -17.42 -6.05
N GLY A 501 -31.63 -18.15 -7.10
CA GLY A 501 -32.75 -19.09 -7.18
C GLY A 501 -34.13 -18.46 -7.45
N HIS A 502 -34.26 -17.14 -7.52
CA HIS A 502 -35.49 -16.45 -7.87
C HIS A 502 -35.74 -16.43 -9.37
N TYR A 503 -37.03 -16.38 -9.75
CA TYR A 503 -37.41 -16.28 -11.13
C TYR A 503 -37.67 -14.82 -11.51
N CYS A 504 -37.21 -14.43 -12.69
CA CYS A 504 -37.39 -13.08 -13.21
C CYS A 504 -37.69 -13.09 -14.71
N ILE A 505 -38.24 -11.98 -15.19
CA ILE A 505 -38.37 -11.67 -16.61
C ILE A 505 -37.16 -10.88 -17.04
N LEU A 506 -36.46 -11.32 -18.09
CA LEU A 506 -35.25 -10.65 -18.57
C LEU A 506 -35.59 -9.26 -19.13
N PRO A 507 -34.74 -8.25 -18.89
CA PRO A 507 -34.97 -6.91 -19.40
C PRO A 507 -34.91 -6.89 -20.93
N GLY A 508 -35.65 -5.99 -21.55
CA GLY A 508 -35.63 -5.72 -22.98
C GLY A 508 -34.32 -5.11 -23.47
N ARG A 509 -34.30 -4.64 -24.72
CA ARG A 509 -33.10 -4.03 -25.32
C ARG A 509 -32.76 -2.69 -24.69
N THR A 510 -31.49 -2.46 -24.41
CA THR A 510 -30.94 -1.14 -24.07
C THR A 510 -30.93 -0.26 -25.33
N LEU A 511 -31.51 0.95 -25.26
CA LEU A 511 -31.56 1.90 -26.40
C LEU A 511 -30.19 2.57 -26.60
N VAL A 512 -29.97 3.11 -27.80
CA VAL A 512 -28.68 3.74 -28.21
C VAL A 512 -28.24 4.89 -27.31
N ASP A 513 -29.19 5.66 -26.83
CA ASP A 513 -29.04 6.81 -25.98
C ASP A 513 -29.06 6.50 -24.48
N THR A 514 -29.05 5.22 -24.11
CA THR A 514 -29.06 4.78 -22.72
C THR A 514 -27.69 4.19 -22.35
N ASN A 515 -26.84 5.01 -21.74
CA ASN A 515 -25.54 4.59 -21.20
C ASN A 515 -25.52 4.96 -19.72
N PHE A 516 -25.11 4.03 -18.87
CA PHE A 516 -25.16 4.20 -17.42
C PHE A 516 -23.80 3.94 -16.77
N ALA A 517 -23.45 4.78 -15.81
CA ALA A 517 -22.31 4.62 -14.92
C ALA A 517 -22.82 4.39 -13.49
N ILE A 518 -22.70 3.19 -13.00
CA ILE A 518 -23.11 2.80 -11.66
C ILE A 518 -21.91 2.91 -10.74
N GLN A 519 -21.99 3.81 -9.76
CA GLN A 519 -20.89 4.10 -8.83
C GLN A 519 -21.15 3.42 -7.50
N MET A 520 -20.14 2.68 -7.03
CA MET A 520 -20.23 1.96 -5.76
C MET A 520 -18.88 1.87 -5.08
N THR A 521 -18.90 1.74 -3.77
CA THR A 521 -17.71 1.40 -2.98
C THR A 521 -17.94 0.04 -2.34
N LEU A 522 -17.09 -0.91 -2.67
CA LEU A 522 -17.09 -2.24 -2.07
C LEU A 522 -16.10 -2.28 -0.92
N GLU A 523 -16.52 -2.74 0.24
CA GLU A 523 -15.63 -3.04 1.35
C GLU A 523 -15.21 -4.50 1.29
N ASP A 524 -13.91 -4.77 1.34
CA ASP A 524 -13.40 -6.14 1.42
C ASP A 524 -13.36 -6.65 2.87
N TRP A 525 -13.04 -7.93 3.07
CA TRP A 525 -12.94 -8.54 4.40
C TRP A 525 -11.78 -8.00 5.24
N ASP A 526 -10.86 -7.26 4.64
CA ASP A 526 -9.75 -6.57 5.31
C ASP A 526 -10.10 -5.10 5.63
N HIS A 527 -11.40 -4.72 5.53
CA HIS A 527 -11.94 -3.37 5.75
C HIS A 527 -11.33 -2.29 4.86
N ARG A 528 -11.05 -2.62 3.60
CA ARG A 528 -10.61 -1.66 2.60
C ARG A 528 -11.78 -1.28 1.70
N ASP A 529 -11.84 -0.01 1.39
CA ASP A 529 -12.81 0.55 0.46
C ASP A 529 -12.28 0.48 -0.97
N HIS A 530 -13.03 -0.14 -1.86
CA HIS A 530 -12.74 -0.28 -3.28
C HIS A 530 -13.77 0.52 -4.08
N PRO A 531 -13.47 1.78 -4.46
CA PRO A 531 -14.36 2.57 -5.30
C PRO A 531 -14.35 2.02 -6.74
N ILE A 532 -15.51 1.58 -7.21
CA ILE A 532 -15.70 0.94 -8.52
C ILE A 532 -16.83 1.63 -9.27
N THR A 533 -16.65 1.78 -10.57
CA THR A 533 -17.70 2.23 -11.48
C THR A 533 -17.93 1.16 -12.55
N LEU A 534 -19.15 0.66 -12.66
CA LEU A 534 -19.60 -0.18 -13.77
C LEU A 534 -20.21 0.71 -14.85
N ILE A 535 -19.75 0.53 -16.09
CA ILE A 535 -20.22 1.29 -17.23
C ILE A 535 -20.87 0.33 -18.21
N ASP A 536 -22.21 0.37 -18.24
CA ASP A 536 -23.02 -0.38 -19.19
C ASP A 536 -23.33 0.52 -20.40
N MET A 537 -22.80 0.13 -21.55
CA MET A 537 -22.96 0.84 -22.80
C MET A 537 -23.97 0.15 -23.70
N ALA A 538 -24.77 0.94 -24.39
CA ALA A 538 -25.66 0.44 -25.43
C ALA A 538 -24.89 -0.35 -26.50
N GLY A 539 -25.36 -1.54 -26.82
CA GLY A 539 -24.71 -2.35 -27.86
C GLY A 539 -24.72 -1.74 -29.24
N GLU A 540 -25.73 -0.94 -29.55
CA GLU A 540 -25.79 -0.20 -30.83
C GLU A 540 -24.77 0.95 -30.88
N LEU A 541 -24.46 1.61 -29.76
CA LEU A 541 -23.38 2.57 -29.67
C LEU A 541 -22.03 1.91 -30.00
N PHE A 542 -21.78 0.73 -29.44
CA PHE A 542 -20.59 -0.07 -29.76
C PHE A 542 -20.53 -0.41 -31.26
N CYS A 543 -21.65 -0.80 -31.86
CA CYS A 543 -21.73 -1.12 -33.29
C CYS A 543 -21.52 0.12 -34.19
N SER A 544 -21.90 1.32 -33.74
CA SER A 544 -21.76 2.55 -34.51
C SER A 544 -20.30 2.92 -34.79
N ILE A 545 -19.37 2.51 -33.93
CA ILE A 545 -17.92 2.66 -34.13
C ILE A 545 -17.47 1.98 -35.42
N LEU A 546 -17.92 0.74 -35.66
CA LEU A 546 -17.62 0.01 -36.89
C LEU A 546 -18.29 0.64 -38.11
N TRP A 547 -19.57 1.04 -38.00
CA TRP A 547 -20.28 1.61 -39.12
C TRP A 547 -19.69 2.94 -39.58
N GLN A 548 -19.26 3.77 -38.66
CA GLN A 548 -18.56 5.02 -38.97
C GLN A 548 -17.24 4.73 -39.72
N LYS A 549 -16.49 3.75 -39.26
CA LYS A 549 -15.19 3.39 -39.84
C LYS A 549 -15.31 2.70 -41.22
N SER A 550 -16.38 1.89 -41.43
CA SER A 550 -16.66 1.23 -42.68
C SER A 550 -17.29 2.14 -43.74
N GLY A 551 -17.62 3.40 -43.38
CA GLY A 551 -18.30 4.33 -44.27
C GLY A 551 -19.80 4.04 -44.49
N ASP A 552 -20.39 3.14 -43.68
CA ASP A 552 -21.79 2.76 -43.72
C ASP A 552 -22.68 3.80 -42.99
N LEU A 553 -22.58 5.05 -43.38
CA LEU A 553 -23.24 6.18 -42.74
C LEU A 553 -24.78 6.06 -42.73
N ASN A 554 -25.36 5.30 -43.67
CA ASN A 554 -26.81 5.04 -43.72
C ASN A 554 -27.34 4.25 -42.51
N LYS A 555 -26.45 3.61 -41.75
CA LYS A 555 -26.79 2.86 -40.54
C LYS A 555 -26.72 3.73 -39.27
N ILE A 556 -26.13 4.93 -39.39
CA ILE A 556 -25.88 5.85 -38.29
C ILE A 556 -27.00 6.90 -38.28
N THR A 557 -27.68 7.02 -37.15
CA THR A 557 -28.67 8.09 -36.93
C THR A 557 -28.06 9.24 -36.14
N GLU A 558 -28.70 10.37 -36.12
CA GLU A 558 -28.29 11.53 -35.31
C GLU A 558 -28.13 11.18 -33.83
N LYS A 559 -28.97 10.27 -33.29
CA LYS A 559 -28.85 9.74 -31.93
C LYS A 559 -27.53 8.99 -31.69
N HIS A 560 -27.06 8.21 -32.66
CA HIS A 560 -25.77 7.51 -32.57
C HIS A 560 -24.62 8.51 -32.50
N LEU A 561 -24.63 9.54 -33.36
CA LEU A 561 -23.56 10.56 -33.38
C LEU A 561 -23.53 11.37 -32.08
N LYS A 562 -24.71 11.75 -31.56
CA LYS A 562 -24.82 12.44 -30.29
C LYS A 562 -24.28 11.60 -29.13
N ALA A 563 -24.77 10.36 -28.99
CA ALA A 563 -24.34 9.44 -27.94
C ALA A 563 -22.85 9.11 -28.02
N GLN A 564 -22.30 8.96 -29.24
CA GLN A 564 -20.88 8.74 -29.45
C GLN A 564 -20.05 9.96 -29.01
N GLY A 565 -20.47 11.18 -29.41
CA GLY A 565 -19.76 12.40 -29.04
C GLY A 565 -19.81 12.69 -27.53
N GLU A 566 -20.90 12.33 -26.84
CA GLU A 566 -21.00 12.40 -25.39
C GLU A 566 -20.08 11.36 -24.73
N PHE A 567 -20.09 10.15 -25.22
CA PHE A 567 -19.24 9.05 -24.73
C PHE A 567 -17.74 9.39 -24.93
N GLU A 568 -17.34 9.87 -26.09
CA GLU A 568 -15.94 10.23 -26.37
C GLU A 568 -15.43 11.32 -25.44
N LYS A 569 -16.23 12.36 -25.17
CA LYS A 569 -15.86 13.42 -24.23
C LYS A 569 -15.54 12.89 -22.84
N ILE A 570 -16.28 11.92 -22.37
CA ILE A 570 -16.13 11.32 -21.03
C ILE A 570 -15.01 10.30 -21.01
N PHE A 571 -14.97 9.47 -22.05
CA PHE A 571 -14.01 8.39 -22.18
C PHE A 571 -12.58 8.89 -22.38
N MET A 572 -12.44 10.01 -23.11
CA MET A 572 -11.18 10.65 -23.44
C MET A 572 -10.81 11.80 -22.49
N ALA A 573 -11.62 12.09 -21.44
CA ALA A 573 -11.35 13.18 -20.52
C ALA A 573 -9.94 13.08 -19.93
N GLU A 574 -9.10 14.05 -20.26
CA GLU A 574 -7.73 14.15 -19.78
C GLU A 574 -7.70 14.49 -18.28
N GLY A 575 -6.73 13.95 -17.57
CA GLY A 575 -6.43 14.30 -16.18
C GLY A 575 -7.22 13.55 -15.12
N ALA A 576 -8.03 12.57 -15.49
CA ALA A 576 -8.69 11.70 -14.53
C ALA A 576 -7.78 10.49 -14.18
N ASP A 577 -7.44 10.36 -12.90
CA ASP A 577 -6.73 9.18 -12.36
C ASP A 577 -7.68 7.98 -12.33
N HIS A 578 -8.00 7.42 -13.50
CA HIS A 578 -8.90 6.28 -13.62
C HIS A 578 -8.15 5.04 -14.08
N GLN A 579 -8.35 3.95 -13.34
CA GLN A 579 -7.98 2.63 -13.81
C GLN A 579 -9.11 2.10 -14.70
N LYS A 580 -8.85 1.91 -15.97
CA LYS A 580 -9.85 1.39 -16.92
C LYS A 580 -9.60 -0.09 -17.18
N PHE A 581 -10.67 -0.87 -17.05
CA PHE A 581 -10.74 -2.27 -17.43
C PHE A 581 -11.79 -2.44 -18.52
N HIS A 582 -11.44 -3.12 -19.60
CA HIS A 582 -12.34 -3.37 -20.69
C HIS A 582 -12.79 -4.83 -20.68
N VAL A 583 -14.09 -5.03 -20.58
CA VAL A 583 -14.74 -6.35 -20.57
C VAL A 583 -15.48 -6.54 -21.88
N PHE A 584 -14.90 -7.33 -22.78
CA PHE A 584 -15.55 -7.70 -24.05
C PHE A 584 -16.53 -8.83 -23.81
N VAL A 585 -17.81 -8.55 -24.04
CA VAL A 585 -18.92 -9.49 -23.78
C VAL A 585 -19.32 -10.17 -25.08
N ILE A 586 -19.08 -11.46 -25.15
CA ILE A 586 -19.30 -12.30 -26.31
C ILE A 586 -20.43 -13.29 -26.01
N GLU A 587 -21.43 -13.35 -26.88
CA GLU A 587 -22.52 -14.31 -26.79
C GLU A 587 -22.07 -15.66 -27.34
N TYR A 588 -22.12 -16.73 -26.54
CA TYR A 588 -21.87 -18.09 -27.01
C TYR A 588 -22.96 -18.55 -27.97
N GLY A 589 -22.59 -19.24 -29.06
CA GLY A 589 -23.53 -19.73 -30.04
C GLY A 589 -24.02 -18.69 -31.06
N ALA A 590 -23.46 -17.47 -31.00
CA ALA A 590 -23.82 -16.36 -31.90
C ALA A 590 -22.74 -16.10 -33.00
N GLU A 591 -21.88 -17.08 -33.26
CA GLU A 591 -20.79 -16.96 -34.24
C GLU A 591 -21.30 -16.68 -35.68
N ASP A 592 -22.41 -17.29 -36.08
CA ASP A 592 -23.04 -17.09 -37.38
C ASP A 592 -24.02 -15.91 -37.41
N LYS A 593 -24.34 -15.33 -36.25
CA LYS A 593 -25.28 -14.21 -36.11
C LYS A 593 -24.69 -12.93 -36.66
N LYS A 594 -25.32 -12.41 -37.71
CA LYS A 594 -24.91 -11.13 -38.30
C LYS A 594 -25.80 -10.01 -37.77
N HIS A 595 -25.18 -9.01 -37.15
CA HIS A 595 -25.87 -7.76 -36.78
C HIS A 595 -25.59 -6.71 -37.85
N LYS A 596 -26.63 -6.26 -38.57
CA LYS A 596 -26.49 -5.29 -39.68
C LYS A 596 -25.36 -5.61 -40.69
N GLY A 597 -25.13 -6.91 -40.95
CA GLY A 597 -24.22 -7.41 -41.98
C GLY A 597 -22.87 -7.92 -41.52
N PHE A 598 -22.47 -7.63 -40.25
CA PHE A 598 -21.18 -8.04 -39.70
C PHE A 598 -21.38 -9.08 -38.58
N ASN A 599 -20.44 -10.00 -38.44
CA ASN A 599 -20.41 -10.97 -37.35
C ASN A 599 -19.81 -10.37 -36.08
N GLN A 600 -19.91 -11.08 -34.96
CA GLN A 600 -19.43 -10.63 -33.68
C GLN A 600 -17.91 -10.48 -33.62
N ASP A 601 -17.13 -11.37 -34.25
CA ASP A 601 -15.65 -11.28 -34.33
C ASP A 601 -15.21 -9.92 -34.89
N THR A 602 -15.83 -9.51 -36.03
CA THR A 602 -15.55 -8.21 -36.67
C THR A 602 -15.85 -7.03 -35.74
N TYR A 603 -16.99 -7.05 -35.01
CA TYR A 603 -17.31 -5.96 -34.07
C TYR A 603 -16.31 -5.89 -32.94
N MET A 604 -15.89 -7.02 -32.37
CA MET A 604 -14.92 -7.07 -31.27
C MET A 604 -13.53 -6.60 -31.74
N GLU A 605 -13.10 -7.01 -32.93
CA GLU A 605 -11.86 -6.57 -33.55
C GLU A 605 -11.83 -5.04 -33.71
N TYR A 606 -12.88 -4.45 -34.29
CA TYR A 606 -12.96 -3.00 -34.48
C TYR A 606 -13.08 -2.22 -33.17
N GLY A 607 -13.78 -2.74 -32.18
CA GLY A 607 -13.83 -2.16 -30.85
C GLY A 607 -12.44 -2.08 -30.21
N LEU A 608 -11.65 -3.14 -30.36
CA LEU A 608 -10.28 -3.17 -29.85
C LEU A 608 -9.35 -2.21 -30.63
N GLN A 609 -9.52 -2.10 -31.96
CA GLN A 609 -8.81 -1.12 -32.78
C GLN A 609 -9.18 0.32 -32.41
N TYR A 610 -10.43 0.58 -32.05
CA TYR A 610 -10.87 1.90 -31.58
C TYR A 610 -10.17 2.30 -30.27
N LEU A 611 -10.09 1.38 -29.30
CA LEU A 611 -9.36 1.60 -28.06
C LEU A 611 -7.88 1.89 -28.27
N ASP A 612 -7.26 1.27 -29.28
CA ASP A 612 -5.87 1.53 -29.66
C ASP A 612 -5.71 2.91 -30.32
N GLN A 613 -6.56 3.25 -31.30
CA GLN A 613 -6.52 4.52 -32.03
C GLN A 613 -6.79 5.74 -31.13
N THR A 614 -7.61 5.57 -30.13
CA THR A 614 -7.88 6.58 -29.12
C THR A 614 -6.81 6.65 -28.04
N HIS A 615 -5.76 5.85 -28.16
CA HIS A 615 -4.65 5.74 -27.19
C HIS A 615 -5.07 5.25 -25.78
N VAL A 616 -6.33 4.89 -25.58
CA VAL A 616 -6.85 4.46 -24.28
C VAL A 616 -6.20 3.15 -23.84
N LEU A 617 -5.95 2.21 -24.74
CA LEU A 617 -5.24 0.97 -24.42
C LEU A 617 -3.85 1.22 -23.87
N ARG A 618 -3.14 2.18 -24.43
CA ARG A 618 -1.78 2.51 -24.05
C ARG A 618 -1.71 3.36 -22.77
N ASP A 619 -2.59 4.33 -22.65
CA ASP A 619 -2.42 5.42 -21.67
C ASP A 619 -3.26 5.23 -20.39
N ALA A 620 -4.37 4.51 -20.47
CA ALA A 620 -5.32 4.41 -19.35
C ALA A 620 -5.78 2.99 -19.00
N THR A 621 -5.47 1.96 -19.80
CA THR A 621 -5.97 0.61 -19.60
C THR A 621 -5.06 -0.19 -18.67
N GLU A 622 -5.66 -0.79 -17.63
CA GLU A 622 -4.99 -1.71 -16.71
C GLU A 622 -5.17 -3.17 -17.09
N GLY A 623 -6.23 -3.50 -17.80
CA GLY A 623 -6.49 -4.86 -18.24
C GLY A 623 -7.68 -4.99 -19.17
N VAL A 624 -7.68 -6.09 -19.91
CA VAL A 624 -8.77 -6.47 -20.79
C VAL A 624 -9.26 -7.85 -20.37
N TYR A 625 -10.56 -8.07 -20.39
CA TYR A 625 -11.20 -9.34 -20.10
C TYR A 625 -12.13 -9.74 -21.24
N VAL A 626 -12.28 -11.03 -21.44
CA VAL A 626 -13.25 -11.61 -22.38
C VAL A 626 -14.28 -12.37 -21.55
N LEU A 627 -15.51 -11.90 -21.54
CA LEU A 627 -16.63 -12.52 -20.84
C LEU A 627 -17.51 -13.24 -21.85
N ILE A 628 -17.59 -14.56 -21.77
CA ILE A 628 -18.48 -15.33 -22.64
C ILE A 628 -19.78 -15.59 -21.91
N THR A 629 -20.86 -15.01 -22.40
CA THR A 629 -22.22 -15.19 -21.86
C THR A 629 -22.91 -16.43 -22.41
N LYS A 630 -24.02 -16.82 -21.81
CA LYS A 630 -24.84 -18.00 -22.17
C LYS A 630 -24.04 -19.30 -22.14
N THR A 631 -23.14 -19.44 -21.15
CA THR A 631 -22.31 -20.64 -21.02
C THR A 631 -23.07 -21.87 -20.53
N ASP A 632 -24.32 -21.73 -20.13
CA ASP A 632 -25.29 -22.82 -19.97
C ASP A 632 -25.43 -23.61 -21.27
N GLN A 633 -25.48 -22.94 -22.45
CA GLN A 633 -25.49 -23.58 -23.76
C GLN A 633 -24.14 -24.24 -24.08
N ALA A 634 -23.02 -23.64 -23.70
CA ALA A 634 -21.70 -24.23 -23.90
C ALA A 634 -21.55 -25.57 -23.18
N ARG A 635 -22.11 -25.70 -21.97
CA ARG A 635 -22.09 -26.95 -21.20
C ARG A 635 -22.76 -28.12 -21.92
N ARG A 636 -23.81 -27.86 -22.71
CA ARG A 636 -24.49 -28.88 -23.52
C ARG A 636 -23.63 -29.38 -24.67
N ASN A 637 -22.65 -28.59 -25.14
CA ASN A 637 -21.78 -28.85 -26.23
C ASN A 637 -20.39 -29.38 -25.82
N LEU A 638 -20.16 -29.62 -24.51
CA LEU A 638 -18.91 -30.19 -24.02
C LEU A 638 -18.72 -31.64 -24.56
N ARG A 639 -17.48 -31.97 -24.92
CA ARG A 639 -17.09 -33.36 -25.14
C ARG A 639 -16.98 -34.10 -23.82
N GLU A 640 -17.12 -35.41 -23.85
CA GLU A 640 -16.97 -36.22 -22.65
C GLU A 640 -15.61 -35.99 -21.99
N GLY A 641 -15.60 -35.56 -20.73
CA GLY A 641 -14.37 -35.22 -19.99
C GLY A 641 -13.72 -33.88 -20.31
N GLU A 642 -14.32 -33.04 -21.18
CA GLU A 642 -13.79 -31.72 -21.54
C GLU A 642 -14.15 -30.67 -20.46
N ASP A 643 -13.15 -29.92 -20.05
CA ASP A 643 -13.38 -28.76 -19.17
C ASP A 643 -13.98 -27.58 -19.95
N LEU A 644 -14.89 -26.84 -19.30
CA LEU A 644 -15.58 -25.68 -19.88
C LEU A 644 -14.60 -24.59 -20.35
N HIS A 645 -13.55 -24.31 -19.58
CA HIS A 645 -12.58 -23.29 -19.97
C HIS A 645 -11.79 -23.69 -21.21
N LEU A 646 -11.41 -24.96 -21.30
CA LEU A 646 -10.72 -25.50 -22.49
C LEU A 646 -11.64 -25.42 -23.71
N HIS A 647 -12.92 -25.76 -23.54
CA HIS A 647 -13.93 -25.63 -24.58
C HIS A 647 -14.07 -24.19 -25.08
N LEU A 648 -14.21 -23.23 -24.15
CA LEU A 648 -14.35 -21.81 -24.49
C LEU A 648 -13.06 -21.24 -25.12
N ALA A 649 -11.89 -21.65 -24.66
CA ALA A 649 -10.62 -21.26 -25.29
C ALA A 649 -10.52 -21.77 -26.74
N ARG A 650 -10.97 -23.01 -27.00
CA ARG A 650 -11.06 -23.56 -28.34
C ARG A 650 -12.11 -22.85 -29.20
N TYR A 651 -13.28 -22.55 -28.61
CA TYR A 651 -14.36 -21.78 -29.24
C TYR A 651 -13.86 -20.41 -29.70
N MET A 652 -13.16 -19.68 -28.86
CA MET A 652 -12.57 -18.39 -29.20
C MET A 652 -11.57 -18.48 -30.35
N LYS A 653 -10.68 -19.47 -30.32
CA LYS A 653 -9.70 -19.69 -31.40
C LYS A 653 -10.36 -20.03 -32.75
N THR A 654 -11.49 -20.73 -32.71
CA THR A 654 -12.18 -21.18 -33.93
C THR A 654 -13.04 -20.09 -34.56
N TYR A 655 -13.78 -19.34 -33.72
CA TYR A 655 -14.82 -18.41 -34.20
C TYR A 655 -14.47 -16.94 -34.08
N TYR A 656 -13.45 -16.58 -33.25
CA TYR A 656 -13.01 -15.20 -33.00
C TYR A 656 -11.49 -15.03 -33.27
N PRO A 657 -10.96 -15.54 -34.43
CA PRO A 657 -9.52 -15.52 -34.65
C PRO A 657 -8.95 -14.11 -34.84
N ASN A 658 -9.72 -13.19 -35.47
CA ASN A 658 -9.26 -11.83 -35.74
C ASN A 658 -9.16 -11.03 -34.43
N PHE A 659 -10.22 -11.04 -33.65
CA PHE A 659 -10.25 -10.41 -32.34
C PHE A 659 -9.16 -10.96 -31.42
N LEU A 660 -9.06 -12.29 -31.31
CA LEU A 660 -8.10 -12.94 -30.40
C LEU A 660 -6.64 -12.64 -30.82
N GLY A 661 -6.36 -12.68 -32.12
CA GLY A 661 -5.03 -12.37 -32.66
C GLY A 661 -4.61 -10.92 -32.41
N LEU A 662 -5.54 -9.99 -32.58
CA LEU A 662 -5.30 -8.57 -32.31
C LEU A 662 -5.17 -8.29 -30.80
N LEU A 663 -6.01 -8.93 -29.97
CA LEU A 663 -5.93 -8.82 -28.51
C LEU A 663 -4.59 -9.33 -27.98
N ASP A 664 -4.13 -10.48 -28.48
CA ASP A 664 -2.83 -11.05 -28.11
C ASP A 664 -1.66 -10.14 -28.52
N LYS A 665 -1.74 -9.52 -29.70
CA LYS A 665 -0.79 -8.51 -30.15
C LYS A 665 -0.76 -7.31 -29.19
N TYR A 666 -1.89 -6.70 -28.90
CA TYR A 666 -1.94 -5.52 -28.04
C TYR A 666 -1.58 -5.82 -26.57
N CYS A 667 -1.92 -7.02 -26.09
CA CYS A 667 -1.46 -7.45 -24.78
C CYS A 667 0.06 -7.54 -24.70
N ARG A 668 0.74 -7.96 -25.77
CA ARG A 668 2.21 -7.93 -25.85
C ARG A 668 2.77 -6.52 -25.99
N ASP A 669 2.22 -5.73 -26.93
CA ASP A 669 2.74 -4.41 -27.28
C ASP A 669 2.61 -3.42 -26.10
N TYR A 670 1.56 -3.54 -25.32
CA TYR A 670 1.25 -2.66 -24.18
C TYR A 670 1.45 -3.31 -22.81
N GLU A 671 2.04 -4.52 -22.78
CA GLU A 671 2.29 -5.29 -21.54
C GLU A 671 1.00 -5.53 -20.70
N LEU A 672 -0.17 -5.57 -21.36
CA LEU A 672 -1.44 -5.84 -20.71
C LEU A 672 -1.59 -7.34 -20.40
N CYS A 673 -2.33 -7.66 -19.35
CA CYS A 673 -2.68 -9.06 -18.99
C CYS A 673 -1.47 -10.01 -18.89
N GLY A 674 -0.27 -9.50 -18.61
CA GLY A 674 0.97 -10.29 -18.55
C GLY A 674 1.56 -10.62 -19.93
N GLY A 675 1.26 -9.81 -20.96
CA GLY A 675 1.81 -9.96 -22.32
C GLY A 675 1.13 -11.05 -23.17
N LYS A 676 -0.04 -11.52 -22.76
CA LYS A 676 -0.82 -12.55 -23.46
C LYS A 676 -2.31 -12.22 -23.37
N ALA A 677 -3.08 -12.61 -24.40
CA ALA A 677 -4.53 -12.55 -24.36
C ALA A 677 -5.07 -13.31 -23.12
N PRO A 678 -6.01 -12.75 -22.36
CA PRO A 678 -6.58 -13.40 -21.19
C PRO A 678 -7.43 -14.60 -21.60
N ASP A 679 -7.47 -15.62 -20.74
CA ASP A 679 -8.39 -16.74 -20.92
C ASP A 679 -9.84 -16.24 -20.78
N PRO A 680 -10.77 -16.78 -21.58
CA PRO A 680 -12.16 -16.37 -21.54
C PRO A 680 -12.81 -16.75 -20.20
N ILE A 681 -13.60 -15.83 -19.65
CA ILE A 681 -14.33 -16.00 -18.41
C ILE A 681 -15.73 -16.54 -18.76
N PRO A 682 -16.12 -17.75 -18.31
CA PRO A 682 -17.45 -18.25 -18.50
C PRO A 682 -18.45 -17.46 -17.63
N PHE A 683 -19.55 -17.05 -18.23
CA PHE A 683 -20.60 -16.33 -17.52
C PHE A 683 -21.99 -16.82 -17.93
N ASP A 684 -22.78 -17.16 -16.94
CA ASP A 684 -24.21 -17.41 -17.10
C ASP A 684 -24.96 -16.73 -15.94
N ILE A 685 -26.19 -16.42 -16.17
CA ILE A 685 -27.07 -15.74 -15.21
C ILE A 685 -28.00 -16.73 -14.48
N GLY A 686 -27.88 -18.01 -14.79
CA GLY A 686 -28.71 -19.08 -14.31
C GLY A 686 -29.41 -19.83 -15.44
N GLU A 687 -30.51 -20.48 -15.14
CA GLU A 687 -31.33 -21.21 -16.11
C GLU A 687 -32.25 -20.26 -16.86
N VAL A 688 -32.04 -20.12 -18.17
CA VAL A 688 -32.88 -19.29 -19.02
C VAL A 688 -33.86 -20.18 -19.80
N CYS A 689 -35.14 -19.78 -19.81
CA CYS A 689 -36.20 -20.47 -20.50
C CYS A 689 -36.99 -19.51 -21.39
N PHE A 690 -37.30 -19.97 -22.62
CA PHE A 690 -38.04 -19.23 -23.64
C PHE A 690 -37.44 -17.87 -24.00
N ASN A 691 -36.13 -17.73 -23.87
CA ASN A 691 -35.36 -16.48 -24.06
C ASN A 691 -35.75 -15.28 -23.18
N ASN A 692 -36.88 -15.36 -22.45
CA ASN A 692 -37.47 -14.25 -21.71
C ASN A 692 -37.45 -14.44 -20.19
N TYR A 693 -37.39 -15.64 -19.70
CA TYR A 693 -37.48 -15.95 -18.28
C TYR A 693 -36.16 -16.52 -17.77
N CYS A 694 -35.82 -16.20 -16.54
CA CYS A 694 -34.61 -16.70 -15.94
C CYS A 694 -34.81 -17.09 -14.46
N LYS A 695 -34.32 -18.25 -14.09
CA LYS A 695 -34.08 -18.61 -12.68
C LYS A 695 -32.68 -18.21 -12.35
N VAL A 696 -32.51 -17.11 -11.62
CA VAL A 696 -31.26 -16.41 -11.39
C VAL A 696 -30.27 -17.27 -10.62
N SER A 697 -29.00 -17.27 -11.07
CA SER A 697 -27.87 -17.78 -10.31
C SER A 697 -26.76 -16.74 -10.23
N THR A 698 -26.32 -16.40 -9.02
CA THR A 698 -25.25 -15.44 -8.78
C THR A 698 -23.86 -16.06 -8.73
N SER A 699 -23.74 -17.38 -8.95
CA SER A 699 -22.49 -18.12 -8.80
C SER A 699 -21.36 -17.54 -9.68
N ARG A 700 -21.58 -17.37 -10.98
CA ARG A 700 -20.58 -16.81 -11.91
C ARG A 700 -20.35 -15.31 -11.71
N ALA A 701 -21.36 -14.60 -11.30
CA ALA A 701 -21.24 -13.19 -10.95
C ALA A 701 -20.35 -12.98 -9.73
N ASN A 702 -20.42 -13.86 -8.73
CA ASN A 702 -19.51 -13.84 -7.59
C ASN A 702 -18.03 -13.98 -8.01
N ASP A 703 -17.72 -14.79 -9.02
CA ASP A 703 -16.35 -14.90 -9.54
C ASP A 703 -15.91 -13.60 -10.22
N MET A 704 -16.80 -12.94 -10.96
CA MET A 704 -16.51 -11.63 -11.53
C MET A 704 -16.31 -10.56 -10.45
N VAL A 705 -17.10 -10.56 -9.38
CA VAL A 705 -16.90 -9.65 -8.23
C VAL A 705 -15.55 -9.86 -7.57
N LYS A 706 -15.08 -11.09 -7.41
CA LYS A 706 -13.73 -11.39 -6.92
C LYS A 706 -12.65 -10.79 -7.82
N ILE A 707 -12.80 -10.91 -9.14
CA ILE A 707 -11.88 -10.31 -10.12
C ILE A 707 -11.89 -8.78 -9.98
N MET A 708 -13.07 -8.18 -9.86
CA MET A 708 -13.20 -6.73 -9.72
C MET A 708 -12.53 -6.21 -8.45
N LEU A 709 -12.77 -6.84 -7.30
CA LEU A 709 -12.08 -6.51 -6.03
C LEU A 709 -10.58 -6.62 -6.14
N ALA A 710 -10.12 -7.69 -6.71
CA ALA A 710 -8.71 -7.97 -6.84
C ALA A 710 -7.96 -7.01 -7.76
N ARG A 711 -8.65 -6.40 -8.70
CA ARG A 711 -8.08 -5.47 -9.67
C ARG A 711 -8.29 -4.02 -9.29
N SER A 712 -9.27 -3.74 -8.44
CA SER A 712 -9.51 -2.39 -7.92
C SER A 712 -8.50 -1.99 -6.85
N LYS A 713 -8.23 -0.71 -6.73
CA LYS A 713 -7.43 -0.17 -5.63
C LYS A 713 -8.27 -0.14 -4.36
N GLY A 714 -7.80 -0.82 -3.31
CA GLY A 714 -8.41 -0.77 -1.99
C GLY A 714 -7.72 0.24 -1.08
N PHE A 715 -8.49 1.05 -0.37
CA PHE A 715 -8.01 2.08 0.56
C PHE A 715 -8.46 1.75 1.99
N ARG A 716 -7.57 1.90 2.96
CA ARG A 716 -7.94 1.73 4.37
C ARG A 716 -8.78 2.89 4.89
N LYS A 717 -9.77 2.60 5.75
CA LYS A 717 -10.56 3.64 6.44
C LYS A 717 -9.69 4.38 7.48
N GLY A 718 -9.92 5.69 7.63
CA GLY A 718 -9.27 6.54 8.61
C GLY A 718 -8.18 7.46 8.05
N TRP A 719 -7.43 8.14 8.97
CA TRP A 719 -6.40 9.10 8.57
C TRP A 719 -5.24 8.45 7.82
N LEU A 720 -4.87 7.21 8.18
CA LEU A 720 -3.87 6.42 7.46
C LEU A 720 -4.34 6.08 6.04
N GLY A 721 -5.63 5.77 5.86
CA GLY A 721 -6.21 5.57 4.54
C GLY A 721 -6.21 6.83 3.70
N LYS A 722 -6.50 8.00 4.30
CA LYS A 722 -6.38 9.30 3.59
C LYS A 722 -4.93 9.60 3.18
N VAL A 723 -3.96 9.28 4.01
CA VAL A 723 -2.53 9.41 3.70
C VAL A 723 -2.14 8.41 2.59
N GLU A 724 -2.57 7.16 2.69
CA GLU A 724 -2.36 6.14 1.67
C GLU A 724 -3.03 6.54 0.34
N GLN A 725 -4.23 7.09 0.40
CA GLN A 725 -4.95 7.64 -0.74
C GLN A 725 -4.19 8.82 -1.35
N TRP A 726 -3.71 9.76 -0.53
CA TRP A 726 -2.92 10.89 -0.98
C TRP A 726 -1.59 10.47 -1.65
N PHE A 727 -0.93 9.43 -1.15
CA PHE A 727 0.30 8.87 -1.75
C PHE A 727 0.04 8.01 -2.98
N ASN A 728 -1.16 7.43 -3.12
CA ASN A 728 -1.52 6.59 -4.27
C ASN A 728 -2.17 7.39 -5.42
N HIS A 729 -2.46 8.66 -5.19
CA HIS A 729 -2.89 9.67 -6.14
C HIS A 729 -1.75 10.63 -6.44
#